data_7b9fe4cce46e1e320eaa4c721299f161
#
_entry.id   7b9fe4cce46e1e320eaa4c721299f161
#
_cell.length_a   1.000
_cell.length_b   1.000
_cell.length_c   1.000
_cell.angle_alpha   90.00
_cell.angle_beta   90.00
_cell.angle_gamma   90.00
#
_symmetry.space_group_name_H-M   'P 1'
#
loop_
_entity.id
_entity.type
_entity.pdbx_description
1 polymer ?
#
loop_
_entity_poly.entity_id
_entity_poly.type
_entity_poly.pdbx_seq_one_letter_code
_entity_poly.pdbx_strand_id
1 'polypeptide(L)'
;MTLRIHPLSTERAAAPLPDAGLGALRTEAGNLPLDSVDVRARLTLAGLTAGVEVRQTFRNPHDRTLEAAYVFPLPDRAAVTALRMRTGGRVVDGRLAEREEARRAYTAALDEGRTASIAEEDRPDVFNLRVGNIAPGASVTVDLSLSQPLGYADDAAEFRFPLVVAPRYIPGAPIDGPAAGEGTAPDTDAVPDASRITPPVLLPGFPSPVRLSLSVEIEPGAAPPREVQSSLHELLSGETDESTGLSVLRLRPDERLNRDFVLRLVLAEADRPATSAVLVPDGDRPAGAEGPEGEGTFALTVLPPAESAAGRRPRAVVLLLDRSGSMRGWKMVAARRAAARIVDTLSAADRFAVLAFDHAVERPPALPEGLVPGGDRERFRAVEHLARLEARGGTQIAAPLGEAVRLLAAAPDDGADRVLVVVTDGQVGNEDQVLDRFGAELRRLRVHTVGIDRAVNNGFLGRLAALGAGRSELVESEDRLDAVMERIHRRIGAPLVTDLELTAEGLEQVPGTLAPEPVGALFPGVPVTVRGRWRGAPPDGSRVRLGLRGTAADGSPWRADAVAAVSDAPSAAAVWARAHLRDLEDRYTIGSSGRGAPVDLGELERRIVRTSLGSGVLCRFTAFVAVDPEVTAEGGPEHRVVQPVELPEGWEAPGMLLAGPAPAAGAGGTARMALRAGMERAEAHSDKLDLPDFLAAGPPEPGAARQRAVPRAKGFGAAAPGRARPAPAPVGYGGPAPAGPGLLALIGEEAERLRTARPAGERERAEMLADLGTRLRTLLSDRTTVAGPVRDRLEPLLAELERCDGPERPAGAALVELWERTVRLLSELAQGAGPAPEPEGPREGGGPRRPFWKRG
;
A
#
# COMPACT_ATOMS: atom_id res chain seq x y z
N MET A 1 -17.71 -2.03 -16.90
CA MET A 1 -18.51 -3.19 -16.44
C MET A 1 -17.71 -3.89 -15.36
N THR A 2 -18.08 -3.69 -14.10
CA THR A 2 -17.36 -4.24 -12.94
C THR A 2 -17.68 -5.72 -12.84
N LEU A 3 -16.72 -6.60 -13.09
CA LEU A 3 -16.89 -8.05 -12.89
C LEU A 3 -16.97 -8.32 -11.39
N ARG A 4 -18.17 -8.46 -10.85
CA ARG A 4 -18.34 -8.98 -9.48
C ARG A 4 -18.05 -10.47 -9.50
N ILE A 5 -16.98 -10.88 -8.84
CA ILE A 5 -16.71 -12.28 -8.57
C ILE A 5 -17.59 -12.68 -7.40
N HIS A 6 -18.60 -13.50 -7.67
CA HIS A 6 -19.39 -14.10 -6.60
C HIS A 6 -18.55 -15.17 -5.89
N PRO A 7 -18.58 -15.23 -4.56
CA PRO A 7 -17.93 -16.31 -3.82
C PRO A 7 -18.47 -17.66 -4.34
N LEU A 8 -17.57 -18.62 -4.58
CA LEU A 8 -17.94 -19.97 -4.93
C LEU A 8 -18.77 -20.58 -3.80
N SER A 9 -19.84 -21.31 -4.13
CA SER A 9 -20.56 -22.08 -3.13
C SER A 9 -19.63 -23.10 -2.46
N THR A 10 -19.88 -23.42 -1.20
CA THR A 10 -19.08 -24.38 -0.43
C THR A 10 -18.95 -25.73 -1.15
N GLU A 11 -19.97 -26.16 -1.87
CA GLU A 11 -19.97 -27.41 -2.67
C GLU A 11 -19.02 -27.33 -3.88
N ARG A 12 -18.89 -26.17 -4.55
CA ARG A 12 -17.92 -25.98 -5.63
C ARG A 12 -16.50 -25.78 -5.10
N ALA A 13 -16.37 -25.23 -3.91
CA ALA A 13 -15.09 -25.06 -3.23
C ALA A 13 -14.50 -26.39 -2.77
N ALA A 14 -15.34 -27.39 -2.46
CA ALA A 14 -14.94 -28.75 -2.09
C ALA A 14 -14.58 -29.65 -3.29
N ALA A 15 -14.83 -29.21 -4.53
CA ALA A 15 -14.43 -29.98 -5.71
C ALA A 15 -12.90 -29.98 -5.86
N PRO A 16 -12.25 -31.13 -6.13
CA PRO A 16 -10.81 -31.19 -6.33
C PRO A 16 -10.44 -30.34 -7.54
N LEU A 17 -9.67 -29.29 -7.29
CA LEU A 17 -9.08 -28.46 -8.35
C LEU A 17 -7.75 -29.09 -8.80
N PRO A 18 -7.40 -28.98 -10.07
CA PRO A 18 -6.16 -29.59 -10.58
C PRO A 18 -4.95 -28.99 -9.86
N ASP A 19 -3.96 -29.82 -9.55
CA ASP A 19 -2.71 -29.46 -8.84
C ASP A 19 -1.83 -28.47 -9.59
N ALA A 20 -2.27 -27.94 -10.72
CA ALA A 20 -1.46 -27.11 -11.60
C ALA A 20 -1.76 -25.62 -11.42
N GLY A 21 -0.80 -24.89 -10.88
CA GLY A 21 -0.47 -23.54 -11.32
C GLY A 21 -1.07 -22.37 -10.57
N LEU A 22 -2.14 -22.50 -9.83
CA LEU A 22 -2.70 -21.42 -9.01
C LEU A 22 -2.72 -21.81 -7.52
N GLY A 23 -1.62 -22.36 -7.03
CA GLY A 23 -1.44 -22.74 -5.63
C GLY A 23 -2.75 -23.18 -4.98
N ALA A 24 -3.00 -24.45 -4.93
CA ALA A 24 -4.08 -25.10 -4.19
C ALA A 24 -5.30 -24.22 -3.92
N LEU A 25 -6.14 -24.08 -4.90
CA LEU A 25 -7.51 -23.58 -4.75
C LEU A 25 -8.40 -24.62 -3.99
N ARG A 26 -7.79 -25.53 -3.25
CA ARG A 26 -8.51 -26.44 -2.38
C ARG A 26 -8.78 -25.76 -1.06
N THR A 27 -10.04 -25.60 -0.77
CA THR A 27 -10.56 -24.91 0.40
C THR A 27 -10.69 -25.79 1.63
N GLU A 28 -10.33 -27.06 1.54
CA GLU A 28 -10.18 -27.86 2.75
C GLU A 28 -8.93 -27.37 3.47
N ALA A 29 -9.11 -26.89 4.70
CA ALA A 29 -8.02 -26.55 5.60
C ALA A 29 -7.02 -27.73 5.59
N GLY A 30 -5.77 -27.45 5.21
CA GLY A 30 -4.73 -28.42 5.31
C GLY A 30 -3.98 -28.82 4.04
N ASN A 31 -4.25 -28.22 2.88
CA ASN A 31 -3.46 -28.50 1.68
C ASN A 31 -2.32 -27.49 1.45
N LEU A 32 -2.36 -26.34 2.13
CA LEU A 32 -1.31 -25.32 2.07
C LEU A 32 -0.37 -25.46 3.26
N PRO A 33 0.93 -25.20 3.07
CA PRO A 33 1.92 -25.43 4.11
C PRO A 33 1.86 -24.44 5.26
N LEU A 34 1.48 -23.18 5.04
CA LEU A 34 1.41 -22.17 6.11
C LEU A 34 0.13 -22.36 6.93
N ASP A 35 0.28 -22.75 8.21
CA ASP A 35 -0.82 -23.01 9.13
C ASP A 35 -1.19 -21.76 9.96
N SER A 36 -0.18 -21.03 10.47
CA SER A 36 -0.44 -19.83 11.27
C SER A 36 0.65 -18.77 11.15
N VAL A 37 0.23 -17.51 11.35
CA VAL A 37 1.08 -16.34 11.52
C VAL A 37 0.70 -15.67 12.85
N ASP A 38 1.67 -15.60 13.78
CA ASP A 38 1.51 -14.95 15.07
C ASP A 38 2.45 -13.73 15.13
N VAL A 39 1.90 -12.55 15.38
CA VAL A 39 2.65 -11.29 15.50
C VAL A 39 2.52 -10.78 16.93
N ARG A 40 3.65 -10.55 17.60
CA ARG A 40 3.71 -9.94 18.94
C ARG A 40 4.55 -8.68 18.87
N ALA A 41 3.94 -7.53 19.10
CA ALA A 41 4.63 -6.26 19.13
C ALA A 41 4.68 -5.71 20.56
N ARG A 42 5.83 -5.17 20.95
CA ARG A 42 6.00 -4.40 22.19
C ARG A 42 6.40 -2.98 21.84
N LEU A 43 5.57 -2.02 22.22
CA LEU A 43 5.76 -0.61 21.91
C LEU A 43 6.38 0.11 23.11
N THR A 44 7.51 0.76 22.88
CA THR A 44 8.19 1.65 23.82
C THR A 44 7.95 3.09 23.38
N LEU A 45 6.96 3.76 23.98
CA LEU A 45 6.52 5.10 23.54
C LEU A 45 7.59 6.17 23.81
N ALA A 46 8.30 6.10 24.93
CA ALA A 46 9.37 7.05 25.26
C ALA A 46 10.49 7.08 24.21
N GLY A 47 10.82 5.92 23.61
CA GLY A 47 11.83 5.78 22.56
C GLY A 47 11.29 5.82 21.14
N LEU A 48 9.97 5.89 20.95
CA LEU A 48 9.28 5.74 19.66
C LEU A 48 9.79 4.54 18.87
N THR A 49 9.85 3.36 19.53
CA THR A 49 10.32 2.11 18.94
C THR A 49 9.34 0.96 19.21
N ALA A 50 9.37 -0.04 18.34
CA ALA A 50 8.69 -1.30 18.56
C ALA A 50 9.65 -2.46 18.35
N GLY A 51 9.68 -3.39 19.32
CA GLY A 51 10.21 -4.73 19.12
C GLY A 51 9.08 -5.64 18.65
N VAL A 52 9.30 -6.44 17.61
CA VAL A 52 8.27 -7.33 17.06
C VAL A 52 8.84 -8.72 16.89
N GLU A 53 8.06 -9.72 17.30
CA GLU A 53 8.30 -11.13 17.00
C GLU A 53 7.23 -11.62 16.03
N VAL A 54 7.66 -12.20 14.91
CA VAL A 54 6.80 -12.81 13.91
C VAL A 54 7.05 -14.29 13.90
N ARG A 55 6.04 -15.08 14.24
CA ARG A 55 6.10 -16.54 14.22
C ARG A 55 5.26 -17.06 13.06
N GLN A 56 5.88 -17.87 12.22
CA GLN A 56 5.25 -18.51 11.07
C GLN A 56 5.37 -20.02 11.21
N THR A 57 4.23 -20.73 11.27
CA THR A 57 4.20 -22.18 11.42
C THR A 57 3.81 -22.82 10.11
N PHE A 58 4.69 -23.68 9.59
CA PHE A 58 4.48 -24.47 8.41
C PHE A 58 4.17 -25.92 8.79
N ARG A 59 3.23 -26.53 8.12
CA ARG A 59 2.88 -27.94 8.28
C ARG A 59 2.90 -28.60 6.92
N ASN A 60 3.51 -29.76 6.82
CA ASN A 60 3.44 -30.58 5.62
C ASN A 60 2.16 -31.44 5.62
N PRO A 61 1.16 -31.14 4.80
CA PRO A 61 -0.06 -31.92 4.72
C PRO A 61 0.04 -33.12 3.76
N HIS A 62 1.17 -33.25 3.04
CA HIS A 62 1.40 -34.24 2.01
C HIS A 62 2.11 -35.48 2.57
N ASP A 63 2.11 -36.56 1.81
CA ASP A 63 2.78 -37.85 2.11
C ASP A 63 4.25 -37.89 1.65
N ARG A 64 4.79 -36.77 1.17
CA ARG A 64 6.16 -36.57 0.65
C ARG A 64 6.85 -35.44 1.36
N THR A 65 8.18 -35.38 1.30
CA THR A 65 8.95 -34.26 1.82
C THR A 65 8.64 -32.98 1.06
N LEU A 66 8.45 -31.90 1.79
CA LEU A 66 7.97 -30.63 1.28
C LEU A 66 9.04 -29.53 1.44
N GLU A 67 9.21 -28.70 0.40
CA GLU A 67 9.73 -27.34 0.52
C GLU A 67 8.58 -26.34 0.37
N ALA A 68 8.41 -25.49 1.41
CA ALA A 68 7.46 -24.39 1.42
C ALA A 68 8.19 -23.08 1.14
N ALA A 69 7.66 -22.29 0.21
CA ALA A 69 8.10 -20.91 -0.03
C ALA A 69 6.97 -19.94 0.31
N TYR A 70 7.27 -18.90 1.07
CA TYR A 70 6.30 -17.87 1.46
C TYR A 70 6.88 -16.48 1.26
N VAL A 71 6.21 -15.70 0.40
CA VAL A 71 6.51 -14.28 0.20
C VAL A 71 5.61 -13.49 1.13
N PHE A 72 6.20 -12.71 2.04
CA PHE A 72 5.46 -11.98 3.07
C PHE A 72 6.00 -10.57 3.25
N PRO A 73 5.16 -9.63 3.71
CA PRO A 73 5.58 -8.28 3.95
C PRO A 73 6.17 -8.11 5.35
N LEU A 74 7.13 -7.19 5.48
CA LEU A 74 7.57 -6.61 6.75
C LEU A 74 7.61 -5.08 6.63
N PRO A 75 7.57 -4.35 7.76
CA PRO A 75 7.71 -2.89 7.71
C PRO A 75 9.03 -2.48 7.06
N ASP A 76 8.99 -1.56 6.14
CA ASP A 76 10.13 -1.11 5.31
C ASP A 76 11.33 -0.57 6.13
N ARG A 77 11.09 -0.13 7.35
CA ARG A 77 12.10 0.37 8.30
C ARG A 77 12.43 -0.59 9.43
N ALA A 78 11.92 -1.82 9.35
CA ALA A 78 12.22 -2.83 10.36
C ALA A 78 13.61 -3.42 10.17
N ALA A 79 14.39 -3.44 11.23
CA ALA A 79 15.65 -4.17 11.32
C ALA A 79 15.35 -5.62 11.72
N VAL A 80 15.45 -6.56 10.80
CA VAL A 80 15.37 -8.01 11.10
C VAL A 80 16.70 -8.44 11.67
N THR A 81 16.70 -8.84 12.95
CA THR A 81 17.93 -9.07 13.73
C THR A 81 18.15 -10.52 14.09
N ALA A 82 17.14 -11.36 14.00
CA ALA A 82 17.28 -12.79 14.28
C ALA A 82 16.26 -13.62 13.50
N LEU A 83 16.67 -14.84 13.16
CA LEU A 83 15.83 -15.93 12.69
C LEU A 83 16.06 -17.14 13.59
N ARG A 84 15.00 -17.80 14.01
CA ARG A 84 15.06 -19.03 14.78
C ARG A 84 14.10 -20.07 14.21
N MET A 85 14.61 -21.26 13.93
CA MET A 85 13.81 -22.37 13.44
C MET A 85 13.55 -23.39 14.55
N ARG A 86 12.32 -23.88 14.66
CA ARG A 86 11.90 -24.93 15.60
C ARG A 86 11.37 -26.10 14.79
N THR A 87 11.98 -27.26 14.98
CA THR A 87 11.58 -28.50 14.30
C THR A 87 11.88 -29.70 15.21
N GLY A 88 10.99 -30.69 15.24
CA GLY A 88 11.19 -31.95 15.99
C GLY A 88 11.51 -31.76 17.50
N GLY A 89 11.01 -30.66 18.11
CA GLY A 89 11.31 -30.33 19.51
C GLY A 89 12.67 -29.63 19.71
N ARG A 90 13.45 -29.42 18.68
CA ARG A 90 14.74 -28.70 18.71
C ARG A 90 14.55 -27.22 18.29
N VAL A 91 15.49 -26.41 18.74
CA VAL A 91 15.59 -24.99 18.40
C VAL A 91 16.94 -24.75 17.74
N VAL A 92 16.91 -24.18 16.54
CA VAL A 92 18.09 -23.84 15.74
C VAL A 92 18.13 -22.33 15.52
N ASP A 93 19.15 -21.66 16.06
CA ASP A 93 19.36 -20.24 15.79
C ASP A 93 19.97 -20.08 14.39
N GLY A 94 19.37 -19.19 13.60
CA GLY A 94 19.85 -18.84 12.28
C GLY A 94 21.08 -17.94 12.35
N ARG A 95 22.00 -18.12 11.41
CA ARG A 95 23.11 -17.20 11.23
C ARG A 95 22.86 -16.26 10.05
N LEU A 96 23.27 -15.04 10.20
CA LEU A 96 23.31 -14.08 9.09
C LEU A 96 24.60 -14.32 8.29
N ALA A 97 24.50 -14.42 6.98
CA ALA A 97 25.63 -14.61 6.09
C ALA A 97 25.41 -13.83 4.79
N GLU A 98 26.47 -13.68 3.99
CA GLU A 98 26.32 -13.18 2.62
C GLU A 98 25.31 -14.04 1.86
N ARG A 99 24.48 -13.39 1.02
CA ARG A 99 23.29 -14.01 0.42
C ARG A 99 23.60 -15.30 -0.35
N GLU A 100 24.65 -15.30 -1.15
CA GLU A 100 25.04 -16.48 -1.93
C GLU A 100 25.66 -17.60 -1.03
N GLU A 101 26.33 -17.24 0.05
CA GLU A 101 26.80 -18.21 1.04
C GLU A 101 25.65 -18.88 1.75
N ALA A 102 24.66 -18.09 2.20
CA ALA A 102 23.46 -18.59 2.86
C ALA A 102 22.65 -19.54 1.94
N ARG A 103 22.51 -19.18 0.65
CA ARG A 103 21.85 -20.01 -0.35
C ARG A 103 22.57 -21.35 -0.54
N ARG A 104 23.90 -21.32 -0.66
CA ARG A 104 24.69 -22.55 -0.76
C ARG A 104 24.54 -23.44 0.45
N ALA A 105 24.57 -22.84 1.65
CA ALA A 105 24.38 -23.59 2.89
C ALA A 105 22.98 -24.21 2.99
N TYR A 106 21.94 -23.47 2.57
CA TYR A 106 20.56 -23.96 2.49
C TYR A 106 20.44 -25.15 1.52
N THR A 107 20.90 -24.99 0.29
CA THR A 107 20.84 -26.05 -0.74
C THR A 107 21.59 -27.31 -0.31
N ALA A 108 22.82 -27.15 0.20
CA ALA A 108 23.61 -28.29 0.69
C ALA A 108 22.90 -29.05 1.83
N ALA A 109 22.25 -28.30 2.76
CA ALA A 109 21.48 -28.93 3.83
C ALA A 109 20.31 -29.75 3.29
N LEU A 110 19.59 -29.24 2.28
CA LEU A 110 18.49 -29.97 1.65
C LEU A 110 18.97 -31.23 0.95
N ASP A 111 20.08 -31.14 0.19
CA ASP A 111 20.67 -32.30 -0.51
C ASP A 111 21.12 -33.39 0.46
N GLU A 112 21.55 -33.01 1.68
CA GLU A 112 21.91 -33.91 2.77
C GLU A 112 20.70 -34.44 3.57
N GLY A 113 19.47 -34.09 3.14
CA GLY A 113 18.24 -34.55 3.83
C GLY A 113 17.94 -33.81 5.14
N ARG A 114 18.58 -32.67 5.43
CA ARG A 114 18.38 -31.89 6.64
C ARG A 114 17.27 -30.86 6.45
N THR A 115 16.46 -30.63 7.50
CA THR A 115 15.50 -29.53 7.51
C THR A 115 16.25 -28.19 7.62
N ALA A 116 15.95 -27.26 6.76
CA ALA A 116 16.58 -25.94 6.77
C ALA A 116 15.58 -24.84 6.46
N SER A 117 15.89 -23.63 6.91
CA SER A 117 15.14 -22.41 6.53
C SER A 117 16.10 -21.31 6.11
N ILE A 118 15.66 -20.48 5.13
CA ILE A 118 16.37 -19.30 4.67
C ILE A 118 15.39 -18.12 4.52
N ALA A 119 15.78 -16.95 5.05
CA ALA A 119 15.02 -15.71 4.90
C ALA A 119 15.86 -14.66 4.17
N GLU A 120 15.28 -14.08 3.12
CA GLU A 120 15.91 -13.11 2.22
C GLU A 120 15.02 -11.87 2.07
N GLU A 121 15.64 -10.70 1.91
CA GLU A 121 14.96 -9.46 1.55
C GLU A 121 15.05 -9.27 0.03
N ASP A 122 13.93 -9.27 -0.70
CA ASP A 122 13.89 -9.03 -2.14
C ASP A 122 13.58 -7.56 -2.46
N ARG A 123 12.75 -6.92 -1.67
CA ARG A 123 12.46 -5.48 -1.66
C ARG A 123 12.43 -5.01 -0.19
N PRO A 124 12.52 -3.70 0.06
CA PRO A 124 12.52 -3.18 1.43
C PRO A 124 11.33 -3.59 2.29
N ASP A 125 10.23 -3.99 1.66
CA ASP A 125 8.99 -4.42 2.29
C ASP A 125 8.57 -5.84 1.89
N VAL A 126 9.35 -6.56 1.06
CA VAL A 126 9.04 -7.91 0.59
C VAL A 126 10.14 -8.88 0.93
N PHE A 127 9.78 -9.89 1.69
CA PHE A 127 10.67 -10.93 2.19
C PHE A 127 10.24 -12.29 1.68
N ASN A 128 11.22 -13.15 1.44
CA ASN A 128 11.03 -14.51 0.99
C ASN A 128 11.57 -15.47 2.05
N LEU A 129 10.69 -16.32 2.59
CA LEU A 129 11.05 -17.38 3.53
C LEU A 129 10.86 -18.72 2.83
N ARG A 130 11.92 -19.55 2.81
CA ARG A 130 11.81 -20.93 2.36
C ARG A 130 12.16 -21.88 3.51
N VAL A 131 11.38 -22.93 3.65
CA VAL A 131 11.58 -24.00 4.62
C VAL A 131 11.54 -25.33 3.89
N GLY A 132 12.65 -26.01 3.84
CA GLY A 132 12.80 -27.26 3.08
C GLY A 132 12.94 -28.50 3.94
N ASN A 133 12.72 -29.66 3.33
CA ASN A 133 12.75 -30.98 3.94
C ASN A 133 11.82 -31.11 5.16
N ILE A 134 10.61 -30.53 5.04
CA ILE A 134 9.55 -30.77 6.03
C ILE A 134 9.02 -32.18 5.81
N ALA A 135 9.25 -33.08 6.77
CA ALA A 135 8.80 -34.44 6.67
C ALA A 135 7.27 -34.56 6.62
N PRO A 136 6.68 -35.63 6.04
CA PRO A 136 5.24 -35.87 6.01
C PRO A 136 4.58 -35.73 7.39
N GLY A 137 3.55 -34.89 7.47
CA GLY A 137 2.81 -34.63 8.72
C GLY A 137 3.56 -33.78 9.77
N ALA A 138 4.85 -33.45 9.55
CA ALA A 138 5.64 -32.65 10.47
C ALA A 138 5.30 -31.15 10.37
N SER A 139 5.67 -30.42 11.41
CA SER A 139 5.57 -28.97 11.47
C SER A 139 6.92 -28.34 11.76
N VAL A 140 7.19 -27.22 11.10
CA VAL A 140 8.35 -26.37 11.33
C VAL A 140 7.86 -24.96 11.64
N THR A 141 8.39 -24.35 12.70
CA THR A 141 8.08 -22.96 13.05
C THR A 141 9.31 -22.10 12.87
N VAL A 142 9.15 -20.96 12.23
CA VAL A 142 10.18 -19.93 12.08
C VAL A 142 9.77 -18.69 12.84
N ASP A 143 10.60 -18.28 13.78
CA ASP A 143 10.48 -17.04 14.54
C ASP A 143 11.45 -16.01 13.94
N LEU A 144 10.95 -14.82 13.60
CA LEU A 144 11.75 -13.65 13.22
C LEU A 144 11.65 -12.58 14.30
N SER A 145 12.78 -12.02 14.71
CA SER A 145 12.80 -10.87 15.61
C SER A 145 13.21 -9.63 14.85
N LEU A 146 12.48 -8.54 15.07
CA LEU A 146 12.75 -7.26 14.40
C LEU A 146 12.51 -6.07 15.32
N SER A 147 13.18 -4.98 15.03
CA SER A 147 13.02 -3.68 15.68
C SER A 147 12.68 -2.63 14.64
N GLN A 148 11.69 -1.79 14.93
CA GLN A 148 11.29 -0.70 14.01
C GLN A 148 11.05 0.61 14.76
N PRO A 149 11.26 1.78 14.13
CA PRO A 149 10.80 3.05 14.68
C PRO A 149 9.28 3.14 14.58
N LEU A 150 8.64 3.73 15.59
CA LEU A 150 7.24 4.16 15.48
C LEU A 150 7.16 5.46 14.67
N GLY A 151 6.18 5.56 13.77
CA GLY A 151 5.79 6.83 13.19
C GLY A 151 5.32 7.79 14.30
N TYR A 152 5.64 9.07 14.20
CA TYR A 152 5.07 10.07 15.09
C TYR A 152 4.68 11.31 14.30
N ALA A 153 3.45 11.74 14.50
CA ALA A 153 2.93 12.96 13.88
C ALA A 153 1.68 13.45 14.61
N ASP A 154 1.57 14.78 14.80
CA ASP A 154 0.40 15.42 15.38
C ASP A 154 -0.02 14.78 16.72
N ASP A 155 0.91 14.70 17.65
CA ASP A 155 0.75 14.15 19.01
C ASP A 155 0.35 12.67 19.07
N ALA A 156 0.50 11.93 17.98
CA ALA A 156 0.21 10.51 17.97
C ALA A 156 1.40 9.67 17.47
N ALA A 157 1.67 8.58 18.17
CA ALA A 157 2.54 7.50 17.71
C ALA A 157 1.73 6.53 16.84
N GLU A 158 2.31 6.05 15.74
CA GLU A 158 1.69 5.09 14.84
C GLU A 158 2.55 3.83 14.74
N PHE A 159 1.96 2.69 15.03
CA PHE A 159 2.49 1.37 14.74
C PHE A 159 1.77 0.80 13.52
N ARG A 160 2.50 0.60 12.44
CA ARG A 160 1.99 -0.06 11.23
C ARG A 160 2.74 -1.35 11.01
N PHE A 161 2.00 -2.42 10.73
CA PHE A 161 2.54 -3.72 10.38
C PHE A 161 1.81 -4.26 9.14
N PRO A 162 2.51 -4.42 7.99
CA PRO A 162 1.89 -4.95 6.80
C PRO A 162 1.61 -6.45 6.98
N LEU A 163 0.45 -6.91 6.51
CA LEU A 163 0.02 -8.31 6.61
C LEU A 163 -0.13 -8.98 5.25
N VAL A 164 -0.11 -8.21 4.16
CA VAL A 164 -0.30 -8.72 2.79
C VAL A 164 0.68 -8.08 1.82
N VAL A 165 1.19 -8.89 0.88
CA VAL A 165 1.91 -8.39 -0.30
C VAL A 165 0.89 -8.18 -1.41
N ALA A 166 0.60 -6.92 -1.73
CA ALA A 166 -0.30 -6.60 -2.84
C ALA A 166 0.34 -6.97 -4.19
N PRO A 167 -0.44 -7.46 -5.17
CA PRO A 167 0.05 -7.71 -6.52
C PRO A 167 0.65 -6.44 -7.13
N ARG A 168 1.85 -6.56 -7.73
CA ARG A 168 2.59 -5.46 -8.34
C ARG A 168 2.47 -5.48 -9.85
N TYR A 169 2.38 -4.31 -10.47
CA TYR A 169 2.48 -4.18 -11.90
C TYR A 169 3.93 -4.43 -12.35
N ILE A 170 4.13 -5.39 -13.25
CA ILE A 170 5.44 -5.79 -13.78
C ILE A 170 5.58 -5.27 -15.22
N PRO A 171 6.29 -4.16 -15.44
CA PRO A 171 6.57 -3.66 -16.79
C PRO A 171 7.72 -4.41 -17.44
N GLY A 172 7.93 -4.15 -18.73
CA GLY A 172 9.07 -4.65 -19.50
C GLY A 172 8.73 -5.90 -20.33
N ALA A 173 9.69 -6.30 -21.16
CA ALA A 173 9.61 -7.50 -21.99
C ALA A 173 10.15 -8.72 -21.23
N PRO A 174 9.49 -9.90 -21.34
CA PRO A 174 10.02 -11.12 -20.73
C PRO A 174 11.43 -11.43 -21.20
N ILE A 175 12.31 -11.85 -20.26
CA ILE A 175 13.65 -12.31 -20.55
C ILE A 175 13.69 -13.84 -20.70
N ASP A 176 14.55 -14.33 -21.58
CA ASP A 176 14.78 -15.77 -21.74
C ASP A 176 15.68 -16.30 -20.61
N GLY A 177 15.42 -17.52 -20.16
CA GLY A 177 16.24 -18.19 -19.16
C GLY A 177 15.44 -18.84 -18.02
N PRO A 178 16.12 -19.40 -17.01
CA PRO A 178 15.47 -19.91 -15.83
C PRO A 178 14.87 -18.74 -15.02
N ALA A 179 13.68 -18.94 -14.47
CA ALA A 179 13.05 -17.94 -13.61
C ALA A 179 13.87 -17.73 -12.33
N ALA A 180 13.97 -16.49 -11.86
CA ALA A 180 14.65 -16.13 -10.60
C ALA A 180 13.91 -16.66 -9.36
N GLY A 181 12.60 -16.87 -9.45
CA GLY A 181 11.71 -17.37 -8.40
C GLY A 181 10.61 -18.27 -8.96
N GLU A 182 9.64 -18.58 -8.12
CA GLU A 182 8.52 -19.48 -8.43
C GLU A 182 7.15 -18.74 -8.47
N GLY A 183 7.18 -17.42 -8.58
CA GLY A 183 5.98 -16.59 -8.64
C GLY A 183 5.29 -16.63 -10.01
N THR A 184 4.19 -15.89 -10.11
CA THR A 184 3.28 -15.95 -11.26
C THR A 184 3.69 -15.07 -12.45
N ALA A 185 4.37 -13.94 -12.21
CA ALA A 185 4.84 -13.08 -13.28
C ALA A 185 6.18 -13.57 -13.86
N PRO A 186 6.37 -13.48 -15.20
CA PRO A 186 7.68 -13.72 -15.82
C PRO A 186 8.68 -12.63 -15.40
N ASP A 187 9.96 -13.00 -15.34
CA ASP A 187 11.04 -12.04 -15.19
C ASP A 187 11.16 -11.21 -16.47
N THR A 188 11.38 -9.89 -16.32
CA THR A 188 11.42 -8.96 -17.44
C THR A 188 12.72 -8.15 -17.44
N ASP A 189 13.04 -7.47 -18.54
CA ASP A 189 14.18 -6.55 -18.65
C ASP A 189 14.08 -5.36 -17.68
N ALA A 190 12.88 -4.99 -17.24
CA ALA A 190 12.64 -3.96 -16.25
C ALA A 190 12.59 -4.49 -14.79
N VAL A 191 12.24 -5.78 -14.62
CA VAL A 191 12.15 -6.46 -13.31
C VAL A 191 12.71 -7.88 -13.46
N PRO A 192 14.05 -8.06 -13.43
CA PRO A 192 14.72 -9.35 -13.69
C PRO A 192 14.42 -10.44 -12.67
N ASP A 193 13.80 -10.08 -11.56
CA ASP A 193 13.43 -10.95 -10.44
C ASP A 193 11.91 -10.92 -10.14
N ALA A 194 11.09 -10.58 -11.13
CA ALA A 194 9.64 -10.47 -10.97
C ALA A 194 9.01 -11.75 -10.37
N SER A 195 9.48 -12.92 -10.79
CA SER A 195 9.03 -14.21 -10.28
C SER A 195 9.34 -14.43 -8.77
N ARG A 196 10.20 -13.63 -8.15
CA ARG A 196 10.47 -13.70 -6.70
C ARG A 196 9.46 -12.90 -5.88
N ILE A 197 8.89 -11.84 -6.45
CA ILE A 197 8.05 -10.85 -5.75
C ILE A 197 6.56 -10.92 -6.14
N THR A 198 6.16 -11.90 -6.93
CA THR A 198 4.78 -12.09 -7.41
C THR A 198 4.21 -13.45 -7.01
N PRO A 199 3.95 -13.67 -5.70
CA PRO A 199 3.38 -14.93 -5.24
C PRO A 199 2.00 -15.19 -5.87
N PRO A 200 1.56 -16.45 -5.96
CA PRO A 200 0.18 -16.78 -6.32
C PRO A 200 -0.81 -16.08 -5.37
N VAL A 201 -2.00 -15.78 -5.85
CA VAL A 201 -3.01 -15.05 -5.09
C VAL A 201 -4.24 -15.93 -4.86
N LEU A 202 -4.75 -15.95 -3.62
CA LEU A 202 -6.00 -16.60 -3.27
C LEU A 202 -7.19 -15.81 -3.83
N LEU A 203 -8.12 -16.50 -4.44
CA LEU A 203 -9.36 -15.89 -4.92
C LEU A 203 -10.23 -15.41 -3.77
N PRO A 204 -10.93 -14.26 -3.92
CA PRO A 204 -11.92 -13.83 -2.97
C PRO A 204 -13.01 -14.88 -2.77
N GLY A 205 -13.47 -15.04 -1.53
CA GLY A 205 -14.52 -16.00 -1.17
C GLY A 205 -14.04 -17.38 -0.70
N PHE A 206 -12.74 -17.66 -0.81
CA PHE A 206 -12.20 -18.85 -0.14
C PHE A 206 -12.00 -18.58 1.36
N PRO A 207 -12.23 -19.61 2.23
CA PRO A 207 -11.85 -19.51 3.63
C PRO A 207 -10.36 -19.18 3.75
N SER A 208 -9.98 -18.34 4.72
CA SER A 208 -8.56 -18.12 4.99
C SER A 208 -7.92 -19.43 5.44
N PRO A 209 -6.90 -19.95 4.74
CA PRO A 209 -6.22 -21.17 5.16
C PRO A 209 -5.27 -20.92 6.33
N VAL A 210 -4.94 -19.68 6.62
CA VAL A 210 -3.92 -19.26 7.60
C VAL A 210 -4.59 -18.62 8.80
N ARG A 211 -4.28 -19.12 9.99
CA ARG A 211 -4.73 -18.50 11.25
C ARG A 211 -3.83 -17.32 11.58
N LEU A 212 -4.43 -16.14 11.74
CA LEU A 212 -3.74 -14.93 12.16
C LEU A 212 -3.99 -14.66 13.65
N SER A 213 -2.92 -14.42 14.40
CA SER A 213 -3.01 -13.76 15.71
C SER A 213 -2.07 -12.55 15.74
N LEU A 214 -2.53 -11.46 16.35
CA LEU A 214 -1.71 -10.27 16.55
C LEU A 214 -2.00 -9.68 17.92
N SER A 215 -0.95 -9.43 18.68
CA SER A 215 -1.02 -8.77 19.99
C SER A 215 -0.03 -7.62 20.06
N VAL A 216 -0.47 -6.52 20.68
CA VAL A 216 0.34 -5.33 20.92
C VAL A 216 0.40 -5.07 22.42
N GLU A 217 1.59 -5.12 22.98
CA GLU A 217 1.92 -4.74 24.35
C GLU A 217 2.43 -3.30 24.33
N ILE A 218 1.81 -2.44 25.14
CA ILE A 218 2.21 -1.03 25.24
C ILE A 218 2.86 -0.85 26.62
N GLU A 219 4.14 -0.45 26.63
CA GLU A 219 4.85 -0.13 27.86
C GLU A 219 4.22 1.11 28.53
N PRO A 220 4.12 1.09 29.87
CA PRO A 220 3.56 2.20 30.60
C PRO A 220 4.40 3.47 30.37
N GLY A 221 3.74 4.54 29.97
CA GLY A 221 4.31 5.89 29.95
C GLY A 221 4.06 6.63 31.26
N ALA A 222 4.33 7.94 31.28
CA ALA A 222 3.98 8.82 32.40
C ALA A 222 2.45 8.93 32.59
N ALA A 223 1.68 8.73 31.51
CA ALA A 223 0.21 8.68 31.51
C ALA A 223 -0.30 7.73 30.41
N PRO A 224 -1.51 7.17 30.54
CA PRO A 224 -2.10 6.37 29.47
C PRO A 224 -2.34 7.23 28.20
N PRO A 225 -2.29 6.62 26.99
CA PRO A 225 -2.69 7.32 25.78
C PRO A 225 -4.10 7.91 25.92
N ARG A 226 -4.30 9.13 25.42
CA ARG A 226 -5.62 9.80 25.45
C ARG A 226 -6.65 9.05 24.60
N GLU A 227 -6.19 8.47 23.49
CA GLU A 227 -7.03 7.77 22.54
C GLU A 227 -6.22 6.67 21.85
N VAL A 228 -6.87 5.55 21.61
CA VAL A 228 -6.34 4.41 20.86
C VAL A 228 -7.24 4.19 19.66
N GLN A 229 -6.67 4.29 18.45
CA GLN A 229 -7.39 4.18 17.19
C GLN A 229 -6.84 3.01 16.39
N SER A 230 -7.74 2.16 15.86
CA SER A 230 -7.41 1.18 14.83
C SER A 230 -8.36 1.38 13.65
N SER A 231 -7.81 1.73 12.48
CA SER A 231 -8.62 2.11 11.32
C SER A 231 -9.07 0.93 10.47
N LEU A 232 -8.34 -0.18 10.50
CA LEU A 232 -8.57 -1.31 9.61
C LEU A 232 -9.05 -2.59 10.32
N HIS A 233 -8.88 -2.69 11.65
CA HIS A 233 -9.19 -3.88 12.41
C HIS A 233 -9.93 -3.58 13.71
N GLU A 234 -10.80 -4.46 14.09
CA GLU A 234 -11.42 -4.44 15.42
C GLU A 234 -10.46 -5.04 16.45
N LEU A 235 -10.24 -4.28 17.55
CA LEU A 235 -9.38 -4.71 18.64
C LEU A 235 -10.20 -5.10 19.86
N LEU A 236 -9.76 -6.17 20.49
CA LEU A 236 -10.18 -6.53 21.83
C LEU A 236 -9.20 -5.85 22.81
N SER A 237 -9.72 -4.98 23.67
CA SER A 237 -8.93 -4.45 24.79
C SER A 237 -8.65 -5.60 25.75
N GLY A 238 -7.38 -5.91 25.92
CA GLY A 238 -6.94 -6.82 26.96
C GLY A 238 -6.92 -6.14 28.32
N GLU A 239 -6.78 -6.94 29.36
CA GLU A 239 -6.55 -6.43 30.71
C GLU A 239 -5.16 -5.82 30.78
N THR A 240 -5.02 -4.75 31.53
CA THR A 240 -3.69 -4.25 31.91
C THR A 240 -3.11 -5.26 32.91
N ASP A 241 -1.94 -5.80 32.59
CA ASP A 241 -1.22 -6.66 33.53
C ASP A 241 -0.79 -5.81 34.75
N GLU A 242 -1.46 -6.03 35.88
CA GLU A 242 -1.21 -5.27 37.12
C GLU A 242 0.25 -5.45 37.64
N SER A 243 0.94 -6.52 37.24
CA SER A 243 2.31 -6.79 37.71
C SER A 243 3.35 -6.01 36.87
N THR A 244 3.12 -5.83 35.58
CA THR A 244 4.05 -5.19 34.65
C THR A 244 3.60 -3.78 34.23
N GLY A 245 2.33 -3.44 34.47
CA GLY A 245 1.71 -2.21 33.98
C GLY A 245 1.49 -2.19 32.44
N LEU A 246 1.76 -3.30 31.75
CA LEU A 246 1.60 -3.40 30.29
C LEU A 246 0.12 -3.46 29.92
N SER A 247 -0.27 -2.58 29.00
CA SER A 247 -1.59 -2.67 28.35
C SER A 247 -1.49 -3.56 27.14
N VAL A 248 -2.34 -4.60 27.05
CA VAL A 248 -2.32 -5.55 25.94
C VAL A 248 -3.56 -5.35 25.06
N LEU A 249 -3.35 -5.14 23.77
CA LEU A 249 -4.37 -5.12 22.75
C LEU A 249 -4.25 -6.38 21.89
N ARG A 250 -5.38 -7.00 21.52
CA ARG A 250 -5.38 -8.18 20.68
C ARG A 250 -6.29 -7.99 19.49
N LEU A 251 -5.84 -8.53 18.36
CA LEU A 251 -6.67 -8.64 17.18
C LEU A 251 -7.86 -9.56 17.46
N ARG A 252 -9.02 -9.25 16.89
CA ARG A 252 -10.17 -10.15 16.95
C ARG A 252 -9.83 -11.49 16.26
N PRO A 253 -10.28 -12.63 16.77
CA PRO A 253 -10.14 -13.92 16.09
C PRO A 253 -10.74 -13.90 14.68
N ASP A 254 -10.23 -14.78 13.81
CA ASP A 254 -10.70 -14.99 12.43
C ASP A 254 -10.47 -13.80 11.47
N GLU A 255 -9.60 -12.86 11.84
CA GLU A 255 -9.13 -11.82 10.94
C GLU A 255 -8.22 -12.40 9.84
N ARG A 256 -8.22 -11.73 8.66
CA ARG A 256 -7.51 -12.18 7.46
C ARG A 256 -6.21 -11.42 7.23
N LEU A 257 -5.28 -12.07 6.53
CA LEU A 257 -4.01 -11.48 6.06
C LEU A 257 -4.22 -10.69 4.74
N ASN A 258 -5.19 -9.76 4.72
CA ASN A 258 -5.59 -9.06 3.49
C ASN A 258 -5.54 -7.53 3.59
N ARG A 259 -5.03 -6.97 4.68
CA ARG A 259 -4.85 -5.53 4.89
C ARG A 259 -3.84 -5.28 6.00
N ASP A 260 -3.20 -4.12 5.98
CA ASP A 260 -2.23 -3.71 6.98
C ASP A 260 -2.86 -3.57 8.37
N PHE A 261 -2.11 -3.90 9.40
CA PHE A 261 -2.47 -3.54 10.77
C PHE A 261 -1.97 -2.13 11.07
N VAL A 262 -2.87 -1.23 11.49
CA VAL A 262 -2.56 0.17 11.83
C VAL A 262 -3.13 0.50 13.19
N LEU A 263 -2.24 0.83 14.12
CA LEU A 263 -2.57 1.27 15.48
C LEU A 263 -2.01 2.68 15.71
N ARG A 264 -2.86 3.61 16.07
CA ARG A 264 -2.50 4.97 16.40
C ARG A 264 -2.82 5.27 17.86
N LEU A 265 -1.83 5.80 18.57
CA LEU A 265 -1.89 6.14 19.98
C LEU A 265 -1.73 7.65 20.12
N VAL A 266 -2.79 8.37 20.48
CA VAL A 266 -2.72 9.81 20.80
C VAL A 266 -2.10 9.94 22.19
N LEU A 267 -0.90 10.51 22.27
CA LEU A 267 -0.13 10.56 23.51
C LEU A 267 -0.65 11.66 24.45
N ALA A 268 -0.53 11.41 25.75
CA ALA A 268 -0.68 12.45 26.76
C ALA A 268 0.49 13.46 26.63
N GLU A 269 0.29 14.69 27.13
CA GLU A 269 1.27 15.76 26.99
C GLU A 269 2.64 15.40 27.63
N ALA A 270 2.59 14.66 28.73
CA ALA A 270 3.79 14.19 29.44
C ALA A 270 4.64 13.16 28.66
N ASP A 271 4.01 12.43 27.72
CA ASP A 271 4.65 11.36 26.94
C ASP A 271 4.97 11.79 25.51
N ARG A 272 4.72 13.06 25.16
CA ARG A 272 5.11 13.58 23.84
C ARG A 272 6.63 13.63 23.72
N PRO A 273 7.19 13.31 22.55
CA PRO A 273 8.62 13.42 22.35
C PRO A 273 9.11 14.84 22.60
N ALA A 274 10.25 14.95 23.25
CA ALA A 274 10.95 16.23 23.43
C ALA A 274 12.21 16.24 22.56
N THR A 275 12.74 17.43 22.29
CA THR A 275 14.08 17.54 21.70
C THR A 275 15.07 16.91 22.68
N SER A 276 15.68 15.79 22.27
CA SER A 276 16.48 14.93 23.15
C SER A 276 17.62 14.26 22.37
N ALA A 277 18.69 13.98 23.09
CA ALA A 277 19.82 13.22 22.56
C ALA A 277 20.11 12.01 23.46
N VAL A 278 20.40 10.88 22.85
CA VAL A 278 20.68 9.62 23.55
C VAL A 278 21.97 9.02 23.00
N LEU A 279 22.82 8.52 23.90
CA LEU A 279 24.03 7.76 23.59
C LEU A 279 23.82 6.32 24.08
N VAL A 280 23.99 5.35 23.18
CA VAL A 280 23.88 3.92 23.48
C VAL A 280 25.23 3.27 23.19
N PRO A 281 26.06 2.98 24.20
CA PRO A 281 27.29 2.21 24.01
C PRO A 281 27.01 0.84 23.43
N ASP A 282 27.89 0.35 22.57
CA ASP A 282 27.82 -1.06 22.17
C ASP A 282 28.18 -1.94 23.38
N GLY A 283 27.47 -3.05 23.55
CA GLY A 283 27.81 -4.02 24.57
C GLY A 283 29.15 -4.72 24.29
N ASP A 284 29.64 -5.47 25.31
CA ASP A 284 30.84 -6.26 25.15
C ASP A 284 30.72 -7.24 23.98
N ARG A 285 31.63 -7.12 23.03
CA ARG A 285 31.71 -8.03 21.88
C ARG A 285 32.72 -9.14 22.16
N PRO A 286 32.47 -10.37 21.64
CA PRO A 286 33.48 -11.41 21.63
C PRO A 286 34.76 -10.90 20.91
N ALA A 287 35.92 -11.22 21.45
CA ALA A 287 37.19 -10.87 20.85
C ALA A 287 37.28 -11.40 19.40
N GLY A 288 37.55 -10.54 18.44
CA GLY A 288 37.61 -10.88 17.00
C GLY A 288 36.31 -10.83 16.24
N ALA A 289 35.17 -10.49 16.85
CA ALA A 289 33.94 -10.24 16.11
C ALA A 289 34.02 -8.90 15.37
N GLU A 290 33.86 -8.92 14.04
CA GLU A 290 33.67 -7.72 13.26
C GLU A 290 32.34 -7.07 13.66
N GLY A 291 32.38 -5.76 13.93
CA GLY A 291 31.20 -4.98 14.27
C GLY A 291 31.08 -3.74 13.37
N PRO A 292 29.98 -3.00 13.45
CA PRO A 292 29.87 -1.73 12.78
C PRO A 292 30.98 -0.78 13.27
N GLU A 293 31.43 0.13 12.41
CA GLU A 293 32.42 1.13 12.79
C GLU A 293 31.98 1.95 14.00
N GLY A 294 32.89 2.22 14.94
CA GLY A 294 32.61 2.99 16.15
C GLY A 294 32.28 2.13 17.37
N GLU A 295 32.03 2.75 18.50
CA GLU A 295 31.90 2.10 19.83
C GLU A 295 30.50 2.31 20.45
N GLY A 296 29.61 3.02 19.74
CA GLY A 296 28.24 3.21 20.17
C GLY A 296 27.41 3.96 19.14
N THR A 297 26.12 4.00 19.40
CA THR A 297 25.11 4.67 18.56
C THR A 297 24.55 5.87 19.27
N PHE A 298 24.53 7.03 18.62
CA PHE A 298 23.77 8.19 19.10
C PHE A 298 22.46 8.34 18.34
N ALA A 299 21.47 8.91 19.01
CA ALA A 299 20.22 9.34 18.39
C ALA A 299 19.88 10.75 18.90
N LEU A 300 19.59 11.65 17.96
CA LEU A 300 19.10 12.99 18.24
C LEU A 300 17.69 13.13 17.64
N THR A 301 16.71 13.36 18.49
CA THR A 301 15.35 13.71 18.10
C THR A 301 15.13 15.20 18.28
N VAL A 302 14.70 15.89 17.24
CA VAL A 302 14.45 17.32 17.26
C VAL A 302 13.02 17.62 16.87
N LEU A 303 12.34 18.36 17.73
CA LEU A 303 10.96 18.82 17.46
C LEU A 303 10.98 19.99 16.48
N PRO A 304 9.98 20.08 15.61
CA PRO A 304 9.77 21.25 14.77
C PRO A 304 9.50 22.48 15.65
N PRO A 305 9.90 23.69 15.21
CA PRO A 305 9.49 24.92 15.87
C PRO A 305 7.98 25.12 15.77
N ALA A 306 7.41 25.95 16.63
CA ALA A 306 6.06 26.46 16.45
C ALA A 306 5.95 27.18 15.10
N GLU A 307 4.76 27.18 14.49
CA GLU A 307 4.52 27.78 13.18
C GLU A 307 5.13 29.19 13.11
N SER A 308 5.95 29.41 12.10
CA SER A 308 6.50 30.74 11.83
C SER A 308 5.44 31.59 11.12
N ALA A 309 5.26 32.82 11.58
CA ALA A 309 4.45 33.84 10.88
C ALA A 309 5.09 34.35 9.58
N ALA A 310 6.29 33.84 9.21
CA ALA A 310 7.01 34.23 8.00
C ALA A 310 6.30 33.78 6.73
N GLY A 311 6.30 34.65 5.72
CA GLY A 311 5.64 34.42 4.44
C GLY A 311 6.12 33.16 3.73
N ARG A 312 5.20 32.43 3.10
CA ARG A 312 5.50 31.27 2.26
C ARG A 312 6.38 31.64 1.07
N ARG A 313 7.41 30.85 0.79
CA ARG A 313 8.15 30.95 -0.48
C ARG A 313 7.24 30.51 -1.64
N PRO A 314 7.34 31.16 -2.82
CA PRO A 314 6.68 30.67 -4.02
C PRO A 314 7.10 29.23 -4.34
N ARG A 315 6.22 28.47 -4.97
CA ARG A 315 6.46 27.07 -5.33
C ARG A 315 6.21 26.81 -6.81
N ALA A 316 6.99 25.89 -7.38
CA ALA A 316 6.68 25.23 -8.65
C ALA A 316 6.28 23.79 -8.31
N VAL A 317 4.99 23.46 -8.50
CA VAL A 317 4.41 22.20 -8.06
C VAL A 317 4.00 21.35 -9.25
N VAL A 318 4.45 20.11 -9.34
CA VAL A 318 3.84 19.11 -10.24
C VAL A 318 3.12 18.08 -9.40
N LEU A 319 1.82 17.95 -9.66
CA LEU A 319 0.96 16.91 -9.08
C LEU A 319 0.85 15.75 -10.07
N LEU A 320 1.31 14.59 -9.65
CA LEU A 320 1.26 13.34 -10.40
C LEU A 320 0.24 12.41 -9.77
N LEU A 321 -0.86 12.13 -10.47
CA LEU A 321 -1.99 11.34 -9.97
C LEU A 321 -2.09 10.01 -10.72
N ASP A 322 -1.95 8.93 -10.00
CA ASP A 322 -2.20 7.58 -10.47
C ASP A 322 -3.71 7.35 -10.67
N ARG A 323 -4.07 6.87 -11.85
CA ARG A 323 -5.42 6.40 -12.15
C ARG A 323 -5.45 5.00 -12.73
N SER A 324 -4.44 4.19 -12.42
CA SER A 324 -4.37 2.79 -12.82
C SER A 324 -5.55 1.96 -12.31
N GLY A 325 -5.70 0.75 -12.86
CA GLY A 325 -6.81 -0.14 -12.51
C GLY A 325 -6.85 -0.51 -11.02
N SER A 326 -5.70 -0.56 -10.33
CA SER A 326 -5.61 -0.79 -8.88
C SER A 326 -6.27 0.33 -8.06
N MET A 327 -6.36 1.55 -8.59
CA MET A 327 -6.98 2.71 -7.94
C MET A 327 -8.52 2.72 -7.98
N ARG A 328 -9.19 1.68 -8.46
CA ARG A 328 -10.66 1.64 -8.55
C ARG A 328 -11.36 1.77 -7.20
N GLY A 329 -12.64 2.20 -7.27
CA GLY A 329 -13.50 2.34 -6.11
C GLY A 329 -13.17 3.56 -5.26
N TRP A 330 -13.21 3.40 -3.93
CA TRP A 330 -12.98 4.47 -2.96
C TRP A 330 -11.60 5.13 -3.12
N LYS A 331 -10.58 4.38 -3.57
CA LYS A 331 -9.22 4.89 -3.77
C LYS A 331 -9.16 6.03 -4.78
N MET A 332 -9.87 5.90 -5.91
CA MET A 332 -9.93 6.97 -6.91
C MET A 332 -10.68 8.21 -6.38
N VAL A 333 -11.72 8.01 -5.58
CA VAL A 333 -12.42 9.12 -4.91
C VAL A 333 -11.49 9.84 -3.94
N ALA A 334 -10.77 9.09 -3.11
CA ALA A 334 -9.78 9.62 -2.18
C ALA A 334 -8.65 10.36 -2.91
N ALA A 335 -8.12 9.79 -3.99
CA ALA A 335 -7.06 10.38 -4.80
C ALA A 335 -7.48 11.72 -5.43
N ARG A 336 -8.69 11.78 -6.00
CA ARG A 336 -9.25 13.03 -6.54
C ARG A 336 -9.41 14.11 -5.46
N ARG A 337 -9.92 13.74 -4.28
CA ARG A 337 -10.07 14.66 -3.14
C ARG A 337 -8.71 15.15 -2.65
N ALA A 338 -7.73 14.25 -2.51
CA ALA A 338 -6.36 14.61 -2.12
C ALA A 338 -5.74 15.59 -3.12
N ALA A 339 -5.81 15.27 -4.41
CA ALA A 339 -5.29 16.10 -5.48
C ALA A 339 -5.95 17.48 -5.52
N ALA A 340 -7.28 17.55 -5.44
CA ALA A 340 -8.01 18.81 -5.38
C ALA A 340 -7.62 19.65 -4.15
N ARG A 341 -7.47 19.02 -2.99
CA ARG A 341 -7.03 19.72 -1.77
C ARG A 341 -5.62 20.30 -1.90
N ILE A 342 -4.71 19.56 -2.55
CA ILE A 342 -3.35 20.05 -2.84
C ILE A 342 -3.42 21.27 -3.76
N VAL A 343 -4.21 21.20 -4.85
CA VAL A 343 -4.41 22.34 -5.78
C VAL A 343 -4.99 23.55 -5.06
N ASP A 344 -5.91 23.36 -4.11
CA ASP A 344 -6.49 24.44 -3.28
C ASP A 344 -5.47 25.14 -2.36
N THR A 345 -4.33 24.49 -2.04
CA THR A 345 -3.25 25.13 -1.25
C THR A 345 -2.43 26.13 -2.04
N LEU A 346 -2.56 26.14 -3.37
CA LEU A 346 -1.75 26.99 -4.23
C LEU A 346 -2.28 28.43 -4.25
N SER A 347 -1.36 29.36 -4.39
CA SER A 347 -1.63 30.79 -4.49
C SER A 347 -1.23 31.35 -5.86
N ALA A 348 -1.60 32.57 -6.17
CA ALA A 348 -1.20 33.22 -7.41
C ALA A 348 0.33 33.38 -7.58
N ALA A 349 1.09 33.32 -6.50
CA ALA A 349 2.56 33.32 -6.53
C ALA A 349 3.16 31.95 -6.91
N ASP A 350 2.39 30.88 -6.77
CA ASP A 350 2.81 29.53 -7.13
C ASP A 350 2.59 29.24 -8.61
N ARG A 351 3.33 28.29 -9.17
CA ARG A 351 3.10 27.68 -10.49
C ARG A 351 2.84 26.20 -10.33
N PHE A 352 1.98 25.63 -11.18
CA PHE A 352 1.69 24.21 -11.06
C PHE A 352 1.35 23.52 -12.39
N ALA A 353 1.48 22.19 -12.41
CA ALA A 353 0.93 21.32 -13.44
C ALA A 353 0.29 20.10 -12.78
N VAL A 354 -0.74 19.55 -13.44
CA VAL A 354 -1.40 18.29 -13.05
C VAL A 354 -1.20 17.28 -14.16
N LEU A 355 -0.68 16.12 -13.82
CA LEU A 355 -0.46 14.98 -14.69
C LEU A 355 -1.20 13.77 -14.11
N ALA A 356 -2.22 13.27 -14.78
CA ALA A 356 -2.83 11.99 -14.45
C ALA A 356 -2.19 10.90 -15.31
N PHE A 357 -1.96 9.71 -14.74
CA PHE A 357 -1.30 8.64 -15.48
C PHE A 357 -1.91 7.26 -15.23
N ASP A 358 -1.83 6.44 -16.26
CA ASP A 358 -2.01 4.99 -16.28
C ASP A 358 -0.85 4.36 -17.09
N HIS A 359 -1.08 3.89 -18.31
CA HIS A 359 -0.06 3.57 -19.32
C HIS A 359 0.26 4.80 -20.21
N ALA A 360 -0.47 5.90 -20.06
CA ALA A 360 -0.29 7.16 -20.75
C ALA A 360 -0.39 8.34 -19.75
N VAL A 361 0.13 9.51 -20.16
CA VAL A 361 0.01 10.73 -19.37
C VAL A 361 -1.13 11.59 -19.93
N GLU A 362 -2.05 11.99 -19.07
CA GLU A 362 -3.16 12.89 -19.38
C GLU A 362 -3.01 14.20 -18.61
N ARG A 363 -3.30 15.31 -19.28
CA ARG A 363 -3.25 16.67 -18.73
C ARG A 363 -4.63 17.31 -18.79
N PRO A 364 -4.94 18.27 -17.93
CA PRO A 364 -6.17 19.06 -18.06
C PRO A 364 -6.24 19.73 -19.43
N PRO A 365 -7.20 19.40 -20.31
CA PRO A 365 -7.26 19.95 -21.67
C PRO A 365 -7.58 21.46 -21.70
N ALA A 366 -8.12 21.99 -20.60
CA ALA A 366 -8.45 23.39 -20.44
C ALA A 366 -7.27 24.25 -19.94
N LEU A 367 -6.11 23.64 -19.64
CA LEU A 367 -4.89 24.33 -19.22
C LEU A 367 -3.83 24.27 -20.32
N PRO A 368 -2.97 25.31 -20.44
CA PRO A 368 -1.78 25.26 -21.30
C PRO A 368 -0.83 24.14 -20.86
N GLU A 369 -0.01 23.65 -21.80
CA GLU A 369 1.10 22.75 -21.46
C GLU A 369 2.15 23.45 -20.58
N GLY A 370 2.72 22.69 -19.62
CA GLY A 370 3.73 23.20 -18.72
C GLY A 370 3.18 23.67 -17.38
N LEU A 371 3.97 24.47 -16.68
CA LEU A 371 3.60 25.06 -15.40
C LEU A 371 2.75 26.31 -15.62
N VAL A 372 1.55 26.36 -15.05
CA VAL A 372 0.64 27.51 -15.09
C VAL A 372 0.61 28.23 -13.75
N PRO A 373 0.29 29.54 -13.69
CA PRO A 373 0.10 30.25 -12.42
C PRO A 373 -1.00 29.63 -11.56
N GLY A 374 -0.84 29.63 -10.23
CA GLY A 374 -1.83 29.11 -9.27
C GLY A 374 -3.01 30.03 -9.02
N GLY A 375 -3.49 30.75 -10.07
CA GLY A 375 -4.67 31.59 -9.99
C GLY A 375 -5.96 30.81 -9.84
N ASP A 376 -7.04 31.47 -9.41
CA ASP A 376 -8.35 30.85 -9.17
C ASP A 376 -8.90 30.13 -10.41
N ARG A 377 -8.70 30.72 -11.58
CA ARG A 377 -9.18 30.17 -12.85
C ARG A 377 -8.48 28.87 -13.22
N GLU A 378 -7.16 28.83 -13.08
CA GLU A 378 -6.33 27.67 -13.41
C GLU A 378 -6.56 26.55 -12.40
N ARG A 379 -6.67 26.86 -11.10
CA ARG A 379 -7.01 25.90 -10.05
C ARG A 379 -8.38 25.29 -10.27
N PHE A 380 -9.39 26.10 -10.60
CA PHE A 380 -10.74 25.60 -10.89
C PHE A 380 -10.75 24.60 -12.06
N ARG A 381 -10.04 24.91 -13.17
CA ARG A 381 -9.94 24.02 -14.34
C ARG A 381 -9.23 22.72 -14.02
N ALA A 382 -8.18 22.79 -13.18
CA ALA A 382 -7.48 21.60 -12.72
C ALA A 382 -8.39 20.70 -11.85
N VAL A 383 -9.14 21.30 -10.90
CA VAL A 383 -10.08 20.56 -10.04
C VAL A 383 -11.24 19.97 -10.85
N GLU A 384 -11.76 20.69 -11.85
CA GLU A 384 -12.79 20.18 -12.76
C GLU A 384 -12.29 18.94 -13.53
N HIS A 385 -11.04 18.96 -14.02
CA HIS A 385 -10.44 17.80 -14.67
C HIS A 385 -10.26 16.63 -13.70
N LEU A 386 -9.69 16.89 -12.52
CA LEU A 386 -9.49 15.87 -11.49
C LEU A 386 -10.80 15.17 -11.09
N ALA A 387 -11.90 15.91 -11.01
CA ALA A 387 -13.21 15.36 -10.64
C ALA A 387 -13.76 14.34 -11.66
N ARG A 388 -13.31 14.40 -12.91
CA ARG A 388 -13.75 13.53 -14.02
C ARG A 388 -12.85 12.33 -14.27
N LEU A 389 -11.70 12.25 -13.60
CA LEU A 389 -10.77 11.16 -13.80
C LEU A 389 -11.36 9.83 -13.31
N GLU A 390 -11.20 8.78 -14.08
CA GLU A 390 -11.61 7.43 -13.76
C GLU A 390 -10.40 6.48 -13.74
N ALA A 391 -10.46 5.47 -12.90
CA ALA A 391 -9.40 4.46 -12.80
C ALA A 391 -9.45 3.51 -14.01
N ARG A 392 -8.31 3.36 -14.71
CA ARG A 392 -8.17 2.48 -15.89
C ARG A 392 -6.71 2.12 -16.17
N GLY A 393 -6.48 1.08 -16.96
CA GLY A 393 -5.16 0.73 -17.48
C GLY A 393 -4.19 0.18 -16.44
N GLY A 394 -2.91 0.13 -16.81
CA GLY A 394 -1.79 -0.32 -15.96
C GLY A 394 -1.09 0.85 -15.27
N THR A 395 0.00 0.55 -14.53
CA THR A 395 0.74 1.53 -13.71
C THR A 395 2.15 1.75 -14.28
N GLN A 396 2.31 2.60 -15.29
CA GLN A 396 3.62 2.95 -15.88
C GLN A 396 4.14 4.28 -15.31
N ILE A 397 4.73 4.26 -14.12
CA ILE A 397 5.15 5.48 -13.40
C ILE A 397 6.39 6.15 -14.00
N ALA A 398 7.27 5.44 -14.71
CA ALA A 398 8.56 5.99 -15.15
C ALA A 398 8.43 7.16 -16.15
N ALA A 399 7.50 7.05 -17.11
CA ALA A 399 7.30 8.11 -18.11
C ALA A 399 6.71 9.39 -17.51
N PRO A 400 5.61 9.34 -16.73
CA PRO A 400 5.03 10.52 -16.07
C PRO A 400 5.98 11.15 -15.05
N LEU A 401 6.76 10.35 -14.31
CA LEU A 401 7.78 10.86 -13.41
C LEU A 401 8.88 11.63 -14.15
N GLY A 402 9.37 11.08 -15.28
CA GLY A 402 10.34 11.78 -16.14
C GLY A 402 9.80 13.09 -16.69
N GLU A 403 8.51 13.16 -17.02
CA GLU A 403 7.88 14.41 -17.43
C GLU A 403 7.79 15.42 -16.29
N ALA A 404 7.36 14.98 -15.10
CA ALA A 404 7.30 15.82 -13.92
C ALA A 404 8.65 16.42 -13.57
N VAL A 405 9.72 15.60 -13.58
CA VAL A 405 11.10 16.06 -13.36
C VAL A 405 11.51 17.09 -14.42
N ARG A 406 11.21 16.86 -15.70
CA ARG A 406 11.51 17.79 -16.79
C ARG A 406 10.80 19.13 -16.62
N LEU A 407 9.51 19.12 -16.24
CA LEU A 407 8.74 20.34 -16.01
C LEU A 407 9.31 21.16 -14.84
N LEU A 408 9.68 20.49 -13.74
CA LEU A 408 10.29 21.16 -12.59
C LEU A 408 11.70 21.67 -12.87
N ALA A 409 12.49 20.94 -13.67
CA ALA A 409 13.82 21.39 -14.09
C ALA A 409 13.75 22.62 -14.99
N ALA A 410 12.69 22.72 -15.83
CA ALA A 410 12.47 23.87 -16.70
C ALA A 410 11.82 25.07 -15.98
N ALA A 411 11.45 24.96 -14.71
CA ALA A 411 10.93 26.08 -13.93
C ALA A 411 11.99 27.19 -13.80
N PRO A 412 11.57 28.48 -13.82
CA PRO A 412 12.47 29.60 -13.62
C PRO A 412 13.28 29.46 -12.32
N ASP A 413 14.52 29.92 -12.34
CA ASP A 413 15.38 29.94 -11.15
C ASP A 413 15.18 31.28 -10.38
N ASP A 414 13.96 31.42 -9.88
CA ASP A 414 13.49 32.62 -9.15
C ASP A 414 13.41 32.40 -7.63
N GLY A 415 14.07 31.33 -7.13
CA GLY A 415 14.05 30.95 -5.72
C GLY A 415 12.77 30.21 -5.26
N ALA A 416 11.91 29.84 -6.21
CA ALA A 416 10.73 29.02 -5.92
C ALA A 416 11.13 27.59 -5.51
N ASP A 417 10.45 27.04 -4.50
CA ASP A 417 10.63 25.63 -4.09
C ASP A 417 10.04 24.70 -5.17
N ARG A 418 10.84 23.75 -5.66
CA ARG A 418 10.44 22.80 -6.70
C ARG A 418 9.87 21.54 -6.06
N VAL A 419 8.56 21.37 -6.16
CA VAL A 419 7.80 20.35 -5.43
C VAL A 419 7.15 19.35 -6.37
N LEU A 420 7.43 18.07 -6.16
CA LEU A 420 6.73 16.96 -6.79
C LEU A 420 5.81 16.31 -5.76
N VAL A 421 4.53 16.14 -6.12
CA VAL A 421 3.57 15.39 -5.28
C VAL A 421 3.06 14.20 -6.08
N VAL A 422 3.27 12.99 -5.56
CA VAL A 422 2.83 11.73 -6.18
C VAL A 422 1.70 11.13 -5.37
N VAL A 423 0.55 10.89 -6.01
CA VAL A 423 -0.63 10.26 -5.39
C VAL A 423 -0.89 8.93 -6.06
N THR A 424 -0.71 7.81 -5.35
CA THR A 424 -0.77 6.43 -5.91
C THR A 424 -0.93 5.42 -4.79
N ASP A 425 -1.28 4.16 -5.09
CA ASP A 425 -1.12 3.03 -4.16
C ASP A 425 0.32 2.46 -4.16
N GLY A 426 1.15 2.86 -5.14
CA GLY A 426 2.57 2.51 -5.23
C GLY A 426 2.85 1.09 -5.70
N GLN A 427 1.87 0.36 -6.24
CA GLN A 427 2.02 -1.05 -6.62
C GLN A 427 2.78 -1.23 -7.95
N VAL A 428 4.07 -0.92 -7.93
CA VAL A 428 5.00 -1.08 -9.06
C VAL A 428 6.09 -2.11 -8.72
N GLY A 429 6.51 -2.91 -9.70
CA GLY A 429 7.58 -3.90 -9.51
C GLY A 429 8.98 -3.38 -9.89
N ASN A 430 9.06 -2.30 -10.67
CA ASN A 430 10.31 -1.75 -11.19
C ASN A 430 10.86 -0.57 -10.36
N GLU A 431 10.71 -0.63 -9.06
CA GLU A 431 11.13 0.41 -8.11
C GLU A 431 12.58 0.82 -8.29
N ASP A 432 13.48 -0.17 -8.34
CA ASP A 432 14.92 0.07 -8.49
C ASP A 432 15.24 0.74 -9.84
N GLN A 433 14.56 0.36 -10.92
CA GLN A 433 14.73 1.02 -12.23
C GLN A 433 14.28 2.50 -12.19
N VAL A 434 13.18 2.79 -11.47
CA VAL A 434 12.70 4.16 -11.29
C VAL A 434 13.72 4.99 -10.50
N LEU A 435 14.25 4.45 -9.41
CA LEU A 435 15.24 5.12 -8.56
C LEU A 435 16.58 5.29 -9.27
N ASP A 436 17.04 4.28 -9.98
CA ASP A 436 18.25 4.35 -10.81
C ASP A 436 18.15 5.46 -11.86
N ARG A 437 17.00 5.56 -12.51
CA ARG A 437 16.79 6.51 -13.59
C ARG A 437 16.61 7.95 -13.12
N PHE A 438 15.92 8.18 -12.02
CA PHE A 438 15.49 9.52 -11.59
C PHE A 438 16.00 9.93 -10.21
N GLY A 439 16.67 9.05 -9.46
CA GLY A 439 17.06 9.33 -8.08
C GLY A 439 17.99 10.53 -7.93
N ALA A 440 18.88 10.78 -8.88
CA ALA A 440 19.76 11.93 -8.86
C ALA A 440 19.01 13.26 -9.01
N GLU A 441 18.00 13.30 -9.88
CA GLU A 441 17.15 14.46 -10.10
C GLU A 441 16.18 14.66 -8.95
N LEU A 442 15.60 13.58 -8.40
CA LEU A 442 14.68 13.65 -7.26
C LEU A 442 15.33 14.26 -6.01
N ARG A 443 16.63 14.04 -5.80
CA ARG A 443 17.39 14.69 -4.71
C ARG A 443 17.45 16.21 -4.80
N ARG A 444 17.17 16.79 -5.96
CA ARG A 444 17.14 18.25 -6.19
C ARG A 444 15.73 18.84 -6.08
N LEU A 445 14.74 18.00 -5.85
CA LEU A 445 13.34 18.35 -5.72
C LEU A 445 12.88 18.08 -4.29
N ARG A 446 11.79 18.70 -3.90
CA ARG A 446 11.03 18.26 -2.73
C ARG A 446 9.96 17.29 -3.18
N VAL A 447 10.04 16.05 -2.71
CA VAL A 447 9.13 14.99 -3.14
C VAL A 447 8.20 14.62 -2.00
N HIS A 448 6.90 14.78 -2.21
CA HIS A 448 5.87 14.28 -1.30
C HIS A 448 5.12 13.12 -1.97
N THR A 449 4.78 12.11 -1.19
CA THR A 449 3.96 11.00 -1.66
C THR A 449 2.69 10.86 -0.82
N VAL A 450 1.60 10.48 -1.46
CA VAL A 450 0.31 10.19 -0.82
C VAL A 450 -0.08 8.78 -1.25
N GLY A 451 0.09 7.83 -0.34
CA GLY A 451 -0.25 6.44 -0.56
C GLY A 451 -1.71 6.17 -0.20
N ILE A 452 -2.50 5.60 -1.11
CA ILE A 452 -3.94 5.38 -0.90
C ILE A 452 -4.28 3.92 -1.12
N ASP A 453 -4.28 3.13 -0.08
CA ASP A 453 -4.79 1.75 -0.04
C ASP A 453 -4.76 1.19 1.39
N ARG A 454 -5.36 0.03 1.60
CA ARG A 454 -5.27 -0.81 2.81
C ARG A 454 -4.00 -1.66 2.85
N ALA A 455 -3.27 -1.72 1.74
CA ALA A 455 -1.99 -2.42 1.55
C ALA A 455 -1.08 -1.58 0.64
N VAL A 456 -0.67 -0.40 1.10
CA VAL A 456 0.18 0.53 0.34
C VAL A 456 1.60 0.02 0.25
N ASN A 457 2.25 0.16 -0.92
CA ASN A 457 3.70 0.00 -1.03
C ASN A 457 4.44 1.18 -0.37
N ASN A 458 4.46 1.15 0.96
CA ASN A 458 5.11 2.20 1.76
C ASN A 458 6.63 2.23 1.57
N GLY A 459 7.24 1.06 1.29
CA GLY A 459 8.68 0.95 1.02
C GLY A 459 9.12 1.84 -0.14
N PHE A 460 8.42 1.78 -1.26
CA PHE A 460 8.71 2.60 -2.43
C PHE A 460 8.36 4.07 -2.22
N LEU A 461 7.16 4.37 -1.73
CA LEU A 461 6.71 5.75 -1.54
C LEU A 461 7.54 6.49 -0.50
N GLY A 462 7.91 5.83 0.59
CA GLY A 462 8.80 6.37 1.62
C GLY A 462 10.20 6.68 1.09
N ARG A 463 10.75 5.83 0.19
CA ARG A 463 12.05 6.07 -0.47
C ARG A 463 12.00 7.31 -1.38
N LEU A 464 10.96 7.42 -2.22
CA LEU A 464 10.79 8.59 -3.09
C LEU A 464 10.74 9.89 -2.27
N ALA A 465 9.95 9.90 -1.20
CA ALA A 465 9.81 11.07 -0.33
C ALA A 465 11.12 11.40 0.41
N ALA A 466 11.84 10.39 0.92
CA ALA A 466 13.11 10.57 1.62
C ALA A 466 14.20 11.16 0.69
N LEU A 467 14.32 10.67 -0.54
CA LEU A 467 15.27 11.18 -1.53
C LEU A 467 15.07 12.68 -1.82
N GLY A 468 13.82 13.13 -1.87
CA GLY A 468 13.49 14.53 -2.11
C GLY A 468 13.29 15.35 -0.83
N ALA A 469 13.77 14.89 0.33
CA ALA A 469 13.62 15.58 1.62
C ALA A 469 12.18 16.07 1.92
N GLY A 470 11.18 15.31 1.43
CA GLY A 470 9.75 15.55 1.65
C GLY A 470 9.13 14.55 2.62
N ARG A 471 7.83 14.24 2.43
CA ARG A 471 7.06 13.40 3.34
C ARG A 471 6.18 12.41 2.58
N SER A 472 5.99 11.23 3.16
CA SER A 472 4.99 10.24 2.73
C SER A 472 3.82 10.28 3.72
N GLU A 473 2.60 10.44 3.18
CA GLU A 473 1.35 10.38 3.93
C GLU A 473 0.53 9.20 3.42
N LEU A 474 -0.12 8.45 4.34
CA LEU A 474 -0.87 7.26 3.98
C LEU A 474 -2.35 7.44 4.31
N VAL A 475 -3.22 7.05 3.37
CA VAL A 475 -4.68 7.04 3.49
C VAL A 475 -5.12 5.59 3.38
N GLU A 476 -5.36 4.97 4.52
CA GLU A 476 -5.68 3.54 4.63
C GLU A 476 -7.18 3.25 4.56
N SER A 477 -8.03 4.25 4.78
CA SER A 477 -9.48 4.10 4.72
C SER A 477 -10.19 5.42 4.37
N GLU A 478 -11.43 5.32 3.91
CA GLU A 478 -12.26 6.50 3.58
C GLU A 478 -12.54 7.35 4.82
N ASP A 479 -12.76 6.73 5.98
CA ASP A 479 -13.03 7.44 7.24
C ASP A 479 -11.84 8.30 7.71
N ARG A 480 -10.62 7.92 7.31
CA ARG A 480 -9.39 8.66 7.64
C ARG A 480 -9.06 9.78 6.67
N LEU A 481 -9.76 9.82 5.53
CA LEU A 481 -9.45 10.73 4.44
C LEU A 481 -9.39 12.20 4.88
N ASP A 482 -10.40 12.69 5.59
CA ASP A 482 -10.46 14.11 5.98
C ASP A 482 -9.32 14.49 6.94
N ALA A 483 -9.00 13.64 7.92
CA ALA A 483 -7.89 13.87 8.84
C ALA A 483 -6.53 13.86 8.12
N VAL A 484 -6.33 12.95 7.16
CA VAL A 484 -5.11 12.91 6.34
C VAL A 484 -5.05 14.11 5.42
N MET A 485 -6.16 14.54 4.83
CA MET A 485 -6.22 15.73 3.98
C MET A 485 -5.80 17.01 4.73
N GLU A 486 -6.20 17.15 5.98
CA GLU A 486 -5.78 18.27 6.82
C GLU A 486 -4.25 18.24 7.08
N ARG A 487 -3.69 17.06 7.33
CA ARG A 487 -2.23 16.89 7.47
C ARG A 487 -1.50 17.22 6.18
N ILE A 488 -1.97 16.72 5.03
CA ILE A 488 -1.40 17.01 3.72
C ILE A 488 -1.40 18.51 3.47
N HIS A 489 -2.52 19.19 3.76
CA HIS A 489 -2.65 20.64 3.59
C HIS A 489 -1.57 21.40 4.38
N ARG A 490 -1.32 21.02 5.63
CA ARG A 490 -0.31 21.66 6.48
C ARG A 490 1.13 21.36 6.06
N ARG A 491 1.40 20.14 5.57
CA ARG A 491 2.79 19.64 5.35
C ARG A 491 3.29 19.82 3.94
N ILE A 492 2.46 19.64 2.92
CA ILE A 492 2.85 19.91 1.51
C ILE A 492 3.10 21.41 1.28
N GLY A 493 2.58 22.25 2.19
CA GLY A 493 2.66 23.69 2.08
C GLY A 493 4.08 24.26 2.09
N ALA A 494 4.89 23.97 3.09
CA ALA A 494 6.31 24.35 3.20
C ALA A 494 6.95 23.67 4.43
N PRO A 495 8.23 23.28 4.36
CA PRO A 495 8.98 22.93 5.56
C PRO A 495 9.21 24.18 6.42
N LEU A 496 9.29 23.96 7.72
CA LEU A 496 9.63 25.03 8.67
C LEU A 496 11.13 25.34 8.68
N VAL A 497 11.94 24.31 8.49
CA VAL A 497 13.41 24.42 8.42
C VAL A 497 13.94 23.48 7.34
N THR A 498 14.85 23.95 6.52
CA THR A 498 15.56 23.20 5.48
C THR A 498 17.08 23.19 5.75
N ASP A 499 17.81 22.48 4.91
CA ASP A 499 19.28 22.41 4.91
C ASP A 499 19.84 22.01 6.29
N LEU A 500 19.25 20.95 6.84
CA LEU A 500 19.58 20.47 8.17
C LEU A 500 20.95 19.80 8.20
N GLU A 501 21.80 20.26 9.12
CA GLU A 501 23.13 19.70 9.39
C GLU A 501 23.27 19.34 10.87
N LEU A 502 23.90 18.18 11.15
CA LEU A 502 24.22 17.77 12.51
C LEU A 502 25.38 18.62 13.08
N THR A 503 25.23 19.02 14.35
CA THR A 503 26.30 19.58 15.17
C THR A 503 26.55 18.64 16.36
N ALA A 504 27.82 18.30 16.61
CA ALA A 504 28.20 17.44 17.74
C ALA A 504 29.36 18.09 18.49
N GLU A 505 29.17 18.30 19.80
CA GLU A 505 30.18 18.85 20.72
C GLU A 505 30.42 17.77 21.81
N GLY A 506 31.73 17.49 22.07
CA GLY A 506 32.10 16.48 23.08
C GLY A 506 31.97 15.02 22.62
N LEU A 507 31.81 14.78 21.33
CA LEU A 507 31.65 13.47 20.71
C LEU A 507 32.44 13.39 19.40
N GLU A 508 33.23 12.33 19.20
CA GLU A 508 33.86 12.04 17.92
C GLU A 508 32.94 11.20 17.03
N GLN A 509 32.27 11.86 16.08
CA GLN A 509 31.38 11.18 15.13
C GLN A 509 32.19 10.34 14.13
N VAL A 510 31.75 9.13 13.82
CA VAL A 510 32.28 8.33 12.73
C VAL A 510 31.74 8.89 11.40
N PRO A 511 32.62 9.37 10.48
CA PRO A 511 32.19 9.92 9.22
C PRO A 511 31.40 8.92 8.37
N GLY A 512 30.36 9.40 7.68
CA GLY A 512 29.56 8.60 6.76
C GLY A 512 28.66 7.56 7.43
N THR A 513 28.41 7.65 8.76
CA THR A 513 27.50 6.77 9.49
C THR A 513 26.17 7.44 9.86
N LEU A 514 25.98 8.69 9.44
CA LEU A 514 24.74 9.41 9.70
C LEU A 514 23.57 8.74 8.94
N ALA A 515 22.43 8.63 9.59
CA ALA A 515 21.20 8.10 9.01
C ALA A 515 19.95 8.81 9.62
N PRO A 516 19.06 9.35 8.78
CA PRO A 516 19.14 9.41 7.33
C PRO A 516 20.21 10.42 6.83
N GLU A 517 20.74 10.18 5.67
CA GLU A 517 21.64 11.13 4.97
C GLU A 517 21.18 11.31 3.52
N PRO A 518 20.66 12.50 3.13
CA PRO A 518 20.59 13.76 3.91
C PRO A 518 19.55 13.72 5.05
N VAL A 519 19.73 14.63 6.03
CA VAL A 519 18.85 14.71 7.23
C VAL A 519 17.40 15.09 6.88
N GLY A 520 17.17 15.69 5.72
CA GLY A 520 15.84 16.10 5.28
C GLY A 520 15.45 17.50 5.75
N ALA A 521 14.17 17.69 6.09
CA ALA A 521 13.61 18.98 6.50
C ALA A 521 12.64 18.81 7.68
N LEU A 522 12.43 19.84 8.49
CA LEU A 522 11.44 19.88 9.56
C LEU A 522 10.08 20.35 9.03
N PHE A 523 9.05 19.57 9.31
CA PHE A 523 7.66 19.85 8.96
C PHE A 523 6.80 20.03 10.21
N PRO A 524 5.67 20.79 10.14
CA PRO A 524 4.78 20.97 11.27
C PRO A 524 4.30 19.65 11.89
N GLY A 525 4.42 19.52 13.20
CA GLY A 525 3.93 18.36 13.96
C GLY A 525 4.74 17.06 13.78
N VAL A 526 5.88 17.08 13.08
CA VAL A 526 6.70 15.89 12.80
C VAL A 526 8.14 16.11 13.24
N PRO A 527 8.61 15.42 14.28
CA PRO A 527 10.02 15.45 14.68
C PRO A 527 10.92 14.77 13.64
N VAL A 528 12.16 15.18 13.61
CA VAL A 528 13.23 14.51 12.87
C VAL A 528 14.14 13.81 13.85
N THR A 529 14.41 12.51 13.60
CA THR A 529 15.38 11.74 14.37
C THR A 529 16.57 11.39 13.48
N VAL A 530 17.75 11.81 13.91
CA VAL A 530 19.04 11.55 13.24
C VAL A 530 19.85 10.60 14.12
N ARG A 531 20.46 9.61 13.50
CA ARG A 531 21.28 8.61 14.20
C ARG A 531 22.66 8.54 13.54
N GLY A 532 23.65 8.09 14.31
CA GLY A 532 25.01 7.87 13.80
C GLY A 532 25.86 7.12 14.81
N ARG A 533 27.12 6.93 14.46
CA ARG A 533 28.09 6.22 15.30
C ARG A 533 29.12 7.18 15.86
N TRP A 534 29.67 6.85 17.04
CA TRP A 534 30.80 7.56 17.60
C TRP A 534 31.99 6.64 17.88
N ARG A 535 33.21 7.24 18.07
CA ARG A 535 34.44 6.59 18.50
C ARG A 535 34.87 7.08 19.87
N GLY A 536 35.69 6.26 20.55
CA GLY A 536 36.29 6.57 21.85
C GLY A 536 35.45 6.05 23.03
N ALA A 537 36.02 6.11 24.23
CA ALA A 537 35.34 5.69 25.47
C ALA A 537 33.99 6.42 25.57
N PRO A 538 32.94 5.76 26.14
CA PRO A 538 31.65 6.38 26.31
C PRO A 538 31.83 7.70 27.05
N PRO A 539 31.53 8.84 26.41
CA PRO A 539 31.72 10.14 27.05
C PRO A 539 30.73 10.25 28.22
N ASP A 540 31.14 11.00 29.25
CA ASP A 540 30.16 11.46 30.23
C ASP A 540 29.04 12.21 29.45
N GLY A 541 27.87 11.61 29.39
CA GLY A 541 26.76 12.13 28.58
C GLY A 541 26.41 13.58 28.89
N SER A 542 26.66 14.05 30.13
CA SER A 542 26.45 15.43 30.55
C SER A 542 27.33 16.44 29.82
N ARG A 543 28.40 16.01 29.16
CA ARG A 543 29.33 16.85 28.39
C ARG A 543 29.12 16.78 26.88
N VAL A 544 28.24 15.89 26.40
CA VAL A 544 27.90 15.74 24.97
C VAL A 544 26.69 16.57 24.65
N ARG A 545 26.83 17.44 23.68
CA ARG A 545 25.72 18.23 23.11
C ARG A 545 25.57 17.88 21.64
N LEU A 546 24.41 17.38 21.27
CA LEU A 546 24.03 17.15 19.87
C LEU A 546 22.97 18.15 19.44
N GLY A 547 23.02 18.62 18.20
CA GLY A 547 22.04 19.56 17.68
C GLY A 547 21.90 19.49 16.18
N LEU A 548 20.88 20.15 15.66
CA LEU A 548 20.69 20.44 14.25
C LEU A 548 20.73 21.95 14.03
N ARG A 549 21.38 22.35 12.95
CA ARG A 549 21.29 23.72 12.40
C ARG A 549 20.68 23.67 11.01
N GLY A 550 20.03 24.73 10.57
CA GLY A 550 19.44 24.84 9.25
C GLY A 550 18.92 26.23 8.96
N THR A 551 18.16 26.36 7.89
CA THR A 551 17.56 27.62 7.42
C THR A 551 16.05 27.58 7.66
N ALA A 552 15.53 28.52 8.46
CA ALA A 552 14.09 28.66 8.68
C ALA A 552 13.38 29.17 7.40
N ALA A 553 12.04 29.03 7.35
CA ALA A 553 11.24 29.41 6.20
C ALA A 553 11.40 30.89 5.79
N ASP A 554 11.71 31.78 6.73
CA ASP A 554 12.00 33.21 6.49
C ASP A 554 13.43 33.50 6.03
N GLY A 555 14.27 32.44 5.89
CA GLY A 555 15.69 32.60 5.54
C GLY A 555 16.62 32.85 6.73
N SER A 556 16.10 32.97 7.95
CA SER A 556 16.94 33.13 9.14
C SER A 556 17.65 31.83 9.55
N PRO A 557 18.84 31.89 10.17
CA PRO A 557 19.50 30.72 10.70
C PRO A 557 18.69 30.14 11.89
N TRP A 558 18.56 28.83 11.91
CA TRP A 558 17.86 28.09 12.96
C TRP A 558 18.78 27.05 13.60
N ARG A 559 18.62 26.80 14.90
CA ARG A 559 19.36 25.78 15.65
C ARG A 559 18.51 25.22 16.78
N ALA A 560 18.65 23.91 17.04
CA ALA A 560 18.13 23.23 18.22
C ALA A 560 19.16 22.24 18.75
N ASP A 561 19.35 22.18 20.05
CA ASP A 561 20.37 21.37 20.72
C ASP A 561 19.76 20.61 21.90
N ALA A 562 20.34 19.46 22.21
CA ALA A 562 20.06 18.67 23.40
C ALA A 562 21.34 18.17 24.05
N VAL A 563 21.36 18.12 25.38
CA VAL A 563 22.39 17.40 26.16
C VAL A 563 22.07 15.92 26.09
N ALA A 564 23.09 15.11 25.80
CA ALA A 564 22.87 13.68 25.64
C ALA A 564 22.71 12.96 26.99
N ALA A 565 21.81 11.98 27.03
CA ALA A 565 21.69 11.01 28.10
C ALA A 565 22.26 9.66 27.66
N VAL A 566 22.93 8.93 28.52
CA VAL A 566 23.36 7.57 28.25
C VAL A 566 22.20 6.60 28.52
N SER A 567 21.96 5.67 27.61
CA SER A 567 20.91 4.67 27.69
C SER A 567 21.45 3.30 27.26
N ASP A 568 20.80 2.26 27.70
CA ASP A 568 21.07 0.86 27.36
C ASP A 568 20.06 0.28 26.35
N ALA A 569 19.31 1.13 25.62
CA ALA A 569 18.27 0.69 24.68
C ALA A 569 18.82 -0.22 23.56
N PRO A 570 18.60 -1.54 23.59
CA PRO A 570 19.27 -2.48 22.67
C PRO A 570 18.83 -2.33 21.21
N SER A 571 17.65 -1.75 20.97
CA SER A 571 17.12 -1.53 19.63
C SER A 571 17.79 -0.37 18.88
N ALA A 572 18.51 0.52 19.57
CA ALA A 572 19.05 1.74 18.95
C ALA A 572 20.06 1.43 17.84
N ALA A 573 20.97 0.48 18.06
CA ALA A 573 21.97 0.06 17.09
C ALA A 573 21.31 -0.61 15.86
N ALA A 574 20.33 -1.46 16.07
CA ALA A 574 19.61 -2.14 14.99
C ALA A 574 18.80 -1.15 14.13
N VAL A 575 18.10 -0.20 14.76
CA VAL A 575 17.33 0.84 14.05
C VAL A 575 18.27 1.78 13.28
N TRP A 576 19.43 2.15 13.88
CA TRP A 576 20.44 2.90 13.14
C TRP A 576 20.97 2.11 11.95
N ALA A 577 21.35 0.85 12.14
CA ALA A 577 21.91 -0.01 11.10
C ALA A 577 20.95 -0.16 9.92
N ARG A 578 19.66 -0.39 10.19
CA ARG A 578 18.64 -0.48 9.13
C ARG A 578 18.52 0.83 8.36
N ALA A 579 18.46 1.97 9.04
CA ALA A 579 18.38 3.26 8.39
C ALA A 579 19.63 3.52 7.52
N HIS A 580 20.82 3.22 8.04
CA HIS A 580 22.08 3.39 7.32
C HIS A 580 22.21 2.45 6.12
N LEU A 581 21.83 1.17 6.28
CA LEU A 581 21.78 0.20 5.17
C LEU A 581 20.87 0.70 4.06
N ARG A 582 19.70 1.26 4.41
CA ARG A 582 18.77 1.83 3.44
C ARG A 582 19.41 2.95 2.61
N ASP A 583 20.10 3.88 3.27
CA ASP A 583 20.79 4.97 2.58
C ASP A 583 21.90 4.46 1.65
N LEU A 584 22.63 3.42 2.07
CA LEU A 584 23.66 2.78 1.25
C LEU A 584 23.07 2.02 0.04
N GLU A 585 21.97 1.29 0.25
CA GLU A 585 21.24 0.57 -0.81
C GLU A 585 20.64 1.54 -1.84
N ASP A 586 20.10 2.68 -1.40
CA ASP A 586 19.60 3.73 -2.30
C ASP A 586 20.75 4.34 -3.13
N ARG A 587 21.94 4.56 -2.52
CA ARG A 587 23.13 5.02 -3.24
C ARG A 587 23.62 3.98 -4.24
N TYR A 588 23.58 2.69 -3.88
CA TYR A 588 23.92 1.58 -4.77
C TYR A 588 22.98 1.55 -5.98
N THR A 589 21.68 1.60 -5.74
CA THR A 589 20.66 1.59 -6.79
C THR A 589 20.82 2.80 -7.74
N ILE A 590 20.96 4.03 -7.21
CA ILE A 590 21.11 5.26 -8.00
C ILE A 590 22.45 5.29 -8.77
N GLY A 591 23.49 4.67 -8.21
CA GLY A 591 24.82 4.60 -8.84
C GLY A 591 24.96 3.57 -9.95
N SER A 592 24.01 2.61 -10.06
CA SER A 592 24.14 1.46 -10.94
C SER A 592 24.13 1.82 -12.43
N SER A 593 23.46 2.88 -12.85
CA SER A 593 23.41 3.35 -14.24
C SER A 593 24.61 4.19 -14.68
N GLY A 594 25.48 4.59 -13.76
CA GLY A 594 26.62 5.49 -14.05
C GLY A 594 26.22 6.90 -14.49
N ARG A 595 24.97 7.32 -14.29
CA ARG A 595 24.45 8.66 -14.67
C ARG A 595 24.83 9.77 -13.70
N GLY A 596 25.34 9.40 -12.52
CA GLY A 596 25.80 10.33 -11.47
C GLY A 596 27.32 10.48 -11.41
N ALA A 597 27.83 10.98 -10.27
CA ALA A 597 29.27 10.91 -9.97
C ALA A 597 29.69 9.42 -9.93
N PRO A 598 30.92 9.11 -10.39
CA PRO A 598 31.39 7.73 -10.39
C PRO A 598 31.34 7.15 -8.96
N VAL A 599 30.60 6.09 -8.78
CA VAL A 599 30.47 5.35 -7.52
C VAL A 599 31.15 4.00 -7.70
N ASP A 600 32.05 3.65 -6.79
CA ASP A 600 32.59 2.28 -6.74
C ASP A 600 31.53 1.36 -6.12
N LEU A 601 30.75 0.71 -6.99
CA LEU A 601 29.68 -0.18 -6.58
C LEU A 601 30.21 -1.38 -5.79
N GLY A 602 31.40 -1.90 -6.11
CA GLY A 602 32.00 -3.02 -5.40
C GLY A 602 32.41 -2.63 -3.97
N GLU A 603 32.95 -1.42 -3.75
CA GLU A 603 33.25 -0.94 -2.39
C GLU A 603 31.96 -0.66 -1.61
N LEU A 604 30.94 -0.11 -2.27
CA LEU A 604 29.66 0.15 -1.64
C LEU A 604 28.95 -1.15 -1.22
N GLU A 605 28.97 -2.17 -2.06
CA GLU A 605 28.44 -3.50 -1.75
C GLU A 605 29.17 -4.14 -0.56
N ARG A 606 30.51 -4.13 -0.58
CA ARG A 606 31.32 -4.60 0.57
C ARG A 606 31.00 -3.84 1.85
N ARG A 607 30.75 -2.54 1.77
CA ARG A 607 30.35 -1.73 2.91
C ARG A 607 28.95 -2.12 3.42
N ILE A 608 27.99 -2.35 2.52
CA ILE A 608 26.63 -2.81 2.88
C ILE A 608 26.72 -4.16 3.60
N VAL A 609 27.44 -5.12 3.03
CA VAL A 609 27.61 -6.46 3.63
C VAL A 609 28.30 -6.37 5.00
N ARG A 610 29.41 -5.62 5.13
CA ARG A 610 30.09 -5.41 6.43
C ARG A 610 29.17 -4.80 7.47
N THR A 611 28.41 -3.75 7.08
CA THR A 611 27.46 -3.11 8.00
C THR A 611 26.37 -4.08 8.44
N SER A 612 25.80 -4.85 7.51
CA SER A 612 24.79 -5.86 7.78
C SER A 612 25.29 -6.95 8.73
N LEU A 613 26.39 -7.60 8.39
CA LEU A 613 26.99 -8.67 9.19
C LEU A 613 27.46 -8.17 10.57
N GLY A 614 28.11 -7.00 10.61
CA GLY A 614 28.62 -6.42 11.86
C GLY A 614 27.53 -5.93 12.81
N SER A 615 26.36 -5.52 12.30
CA SER A 615 25.21 -5.13 13.12
C SER A 615 24.18 -6.25 13.33
N GLY A 616 24.32 -7.38 12.65
CA GLY A 616 23.36 -8.48 12.69
C GLY A 616 22.01 -8.14 12.05
N VAL A 617 21.94 -7.18 11.12
CA VAL A 617 20.70 -6.71 10.49
C VAL A 617 20.63 -7.17 9.06
N LEU A 618 19.57 -7.88 8.70
CA LEU A 618 19.30 -8.38 7.37
C LEU A 618 19.20 -7.24 6.35
N CYS A 619 19.75 -7.45 5.17
CA CYS A 619 19.65 -6.55 4.02
C CYS A 619 19.58 -7.34 2.71
N ARG A 620 19.38 -6.65 1.57
CA ARG A 620 19.27 -7.30 0.25
C ARG A 620 20.49 -8.14 -0.19
N PHE A 621 21.68 -7.92 0.41
CA PHE A 621 22.92 -8.63 0.09
C PHE A 621 23.26 -9.75 1.08
N THR A 622 22.47 -9.91 2.14
CA THR A 622 22.65 -10.94 3.15
C THR A 622 21.37 -11.78 3.31
N ALA A 623 21.48 -12.92 3.98
CA ALA A 623 20.33 -13.76 4.32
C ALA A 623 20.56 -14.46 5.65
N PHE A 624 19.47 -14.70 6.38
CA PHE A 624 19.49 -15.62 7.52
C PHE A 624 19.30 -17.04 7.03
N VAL A 625 20.12 -17.97 7.55
CA VAL A 625 19.99 -19.41 7.27
C VAL A 625 20.07 -20.19 8.58
N ALA A 626 19.12 -21.10 8.80
CA ALA A 626 19.14 -22.07 9.90
C ALA A 626 19.08 -23.48 9.33
N VAL A 627 19.97 -24.36 9.82
CA VAL A 627 20.09 -25.74 9.36
C VAL A 627 20.02 -26.67 10.55
N ASP A 628 19.05 -27.59 10.56
CA ASP A 628 18.95 -28.64 11.58
C ASP A 628 20.14 -29.60 11.43
N PRO A 629 20.87 -29.93 12.51
CA PRO A 629 21.95 -30.87 12.46
C PRO A 629 21.51 -32.32 12.15
N GLU A 630 20.23 -32.66 12.34
CA GLU A 630 19.72 -34.02 12.09
C GLU A 630 19.18 -34.17 10.67
N VAL A 631 19.47 -35.35 10.10
CA VAL A 631 18.92 -35.77 8.81
C VAL A 631 17.49 -36.27 9.00
N THR A 632 16.52 -35.66 8.33
CA THR A 632 15.09 -35.95 8.47
C THR A 632 14.47 -36.57 7.21
N ALA A 633 15.22 -36.56 6.07
CA ALA A 633 14.77 -37.07 4.78
C ALA A 633 15.89 -37.80 4.03
N GLU A 634 15.56 -38.59 3.04
CA GLU A 634 16.51 -39.16 2.08
C GLU A 634 16.65 -38.23 0.87
N GLY A 635 17.62 -37.29 0.91
CA GLY A 635 17.85 -36.31 -0.16
C GLY A 635 16.99 -35.05 -0.06
N GLY A 636 16.91 -34.28 -1.16
CA GLY A 636 16.18 -33.04 -1.23
C GLY A 636 14.65 -33.20 -1.23
N PRO A 637 13.89 -32.08 -1.16
CA PRO A 637 12.43 -32.12 -1.11
C PRO A 637 11.83 -32.67 -2.42
N GLU A 638 10.89 -33.58 -2.29
CA GLU A 638 10.19 -34.18 -3.43
C GLU A 638 9.07 -33.30 -3.97
N HIS A 639 8.56 -32.40 -3.15
CA HIS A 639 7.46 -31.51 -3.49
C HIS A 639 7.77 -30.07 -3.07
N ARG A 640 7.39 -29.11 -3.91
CA ARG A 640 7.54 -27.67 -3.61
C ARG A 640 6.20 -26.98 -3.71
N VAL A 641 5.91 -26.13 -2.76
CA VAL A 641 4.68 -25.32 -2.71
C VAL A 641 5.01 -23.88 -2.40
N VAL A 642 4.59 -22.97 -3.28
CA VAL A 642 4.58 -21.54 -2.98
C VAL A 642 3.27 -21.22 -2.29
N GLN A 643 3.34 -20.72 -1.06
CA GLN A 643 2.18 -20.29 -0.30
C GLN A 643 1.50 -19.11 -1.00
N PRO A 644 0.24 -19.23 -1.42
CA PRO A 644 -0.48 -18.09 -1.99
C PRO A 644 -0.80 -17.04 -0.92
N VAL A 645 -0.81 -15.78 -1.33
CA VAL A 645 -1.20 -14.63 -0.51
C VAL A 645 -2.65 -14.26 -0.76
N GLU A 646 -3.29 -13.59 0.19
CA GLU A 646 -4.62 -13.03 -0.01
C GLU A 646 -4.59 -11.78 -0.89
N LEU A 647 -5.67 -11.49 -1.59
CA LEU A 647 -5.85 -10.18 -2.24
C LEU A 647 -6.09 -9.10 -1.18
N PRO A 648 -5.53 -7.89 -1.36
CA PRO A 648 -5.89 -6.76 -0.51
C PRO A 648 -7.40 -6.55 -0.47
N GLU A 649 -7.91 -6.21 0.71
CA GLU A 649 -9.33 -5.97 0.91
C GLU A 649 -9.84 -4.82 0.03
N GLY A 650 -10.91 -5.07 -0.71
CA GLY A 650 -11.50 -4.12 -1.65
C GLY A 650 -10.92 -4.17 -3.06
N TRP A 651 -9.94 -5.05 -3.31
CA TRP A 651 -9.47 -5.30 -4.67
C TRP A 651 -10.38 -6.29 -5.40
N GLU A 652 -10.61 -6.02 -6.69
CA GLU A 652 -11.30 -6.97 -7.58
C GLU A 652 -10.27 -7.90 -8.20
N ALA A 653 -10.54 -9.20 -8.22
CA ALA A 653 -9.64 -10.15 -8.86
C ALA A 653 -9.53 -9.80 -10.36
N PRO A 654 -8.31 -9.71 -10.91
CA PRO A 654 -8.13 -9.51 -12.35
C PRO A 654 -8.88 -10.58 -13.14
N GLY A 655 -9.48 -10.22 -14.29
CA GLY A 655 -10.28 -11.12 -15.14
C GLY A 655 -9.58 -12.39 -15.63
N MET A 656 -8.34 -12.60 -15.26
CA MET A 656 -7.48 -13.76 -15.51
C MET A 656 -7.99 -15.08 -14.88
N LEU A 657 -8.97 -15.00 -13.97
CA LEU A 657 -9.43 -16.13 -13.16
C LEU A 657 -10.70 -16.81 -13.70
N LEU A 658 -11.19 -16.40 -14.88
CA LEU A 658 -12.35 -17.01 -15.54
C LEU A 658 -12.00 -18.13 -16.54
N ALA A 659 -10.73 -18.54 -16.65
CA ALA A 659 -10.36 -19.72 -17.43
C ALA A 659 -10.80 -20.98 -16.67
N GLY A 660 -11.83 -21.64 -17.16
CA GLY A 660 -12.33 -22.91 -16.67
C GLY A 660 -11.25 -24.01 -16.68
N PRO A 661 -11.48 -25.14 -16.05
CA PRO A 661 -10.48 -26.17 -15.81
C PRO A 661 -9.87 -26.67 -17.13
N ALA A 662 -8.55 -26.56 -17.27
CA ALA A 662 -7.81 -27.21 -18.34
C ALA A 662 -7.74 -28.73 -18.07
N PRO A 663 -7.85 -29.60 -19.11
CA PRO A 663 -7.74 -31.04 -18.94
C PRO A 663 -6.34 -31.44 -18.48
N ALA A 664 -6.27 -32.38 -17.54
CA ALA A 664 -5.04 -32.90 -16.94
C ALA A 664 -4.07 -33.44 -18.00
N ALA A 665 -2.83 -32.98 -18.01
CA ALA A 665 -1.70 -33.57 -18.72
C ALA A 665 -0.45 -33.54 -17.83
N GLY A 666 0.22 -34.63 -17.79
CA GLY A 666 1.25 -35.07 -16.86
C GLY A 666 2.44 -34.13 -16.59
N ALA A 667 3.09 -34.45 -15.52
CA ALA A 667 4.09 -33.74 -14.75
C ALA A 667 5.25 -33.07 -15.51
N GLY A 668 5.64 -31.88 -15.06
CA GLY A 668 6.94 -31.28 -15.28
C GLY A 668 7.08 -30.42 -16.55
N GLY A 669 6.75 -29.18 -16.49
CA GLY A 669 6.97 -28.20 -17.58
C GLY A 669 5.73 -27.48 -18.10
N THR A 670 4.56 -27.88 -17.68
CA THR A 670 3.28 -27.54 -18.33
C THR A 670 2.58 -26.32 -17.73
N ALA A 671 2.96 -25.85 -16.56
CA ALA A 671 2.34 -24.67 -15.93
C ALA A 671 2.55 -23.39 -16.79
N ARG A 672 3.73 -23.22 -17.38
CA ARG A 672 4.03 -22.11 -18.29
C ARG A 672 3.23 -22.18 -19.59
N MET A 673 3.03 -23.41 -20.09
CA MET A 673 2.28 -23.61 -21.34
C MET A 673 0.76 -23.45 -21.15
N ALA A 674 0.24 -23.82 -20.00
CA ALA A 674 -1.18 -23.64 -19.66
C ALA A 674 -1.52 -22.15 -19.43
N LEU A 675 -0.62 -21.38 -18.80
CA LEU A 675 -0.79 -19.93 -18.63
C LEU A 675 -0.77 -19.22 -19.99
N ARG A 676 0.15 -19.59 -20.87
CA ARG A 676 0.25 -19.03 -22.24
C ARG A 676 -0.95 -19.39 -23.10
N ALA A 677 -1.44 -20.64 -23.05
CA ALA A 677 -2.65 -21.07 -23.76
C ALA A 677 -3.94 -20.45 -23.18
N GLY A 678 -3.96 -20.11 -21.90
CA GLY A 678 -5.03 -19.35 -21.27
C GLY A 678 -5.04 -17.89 -21.72
N MET A 679 -3.88 -17.26 -21.83
CA MET A 679 -3.73 -15.89 -22.35
C MET A 679 -4.09 -15.81 -23.85
N GLU A 680 -3.61 -16.72 -24.69
CA GLU A 680 -3.96 -16.78 -26.12
C GLU A 680 -5.47 -17.03 -26.36
N ARG A 681 -6.16 -17.76 -25.48
CA ARG A 681 -7.61 -17.94 -25.54
C ARG A 681 -8.39 -16.74 -25.02
N ALA A 682 -7.86 -16.01 -24.05
CA ALA A 682 -8.44 -14.77 -23.59
C ALA A 682 -8.36 -13.69 -24.68
N GLU A 683 -7.24 -13.60 -25.40
CA GLU A 683 -7.07 -12.71 -26.56
C GLU A 683 -8.03 -13.04 -27.71
N ALA A 684 -8.26 -14.33 -28.00
CA ALA A 684 -9.20 -14.76 -29.05
C ALA A 684 -10.69 -14.50 -28.73
N HIS A 685 -11.02 -14.23 -27.44
CA HIS A 685 -12.36 -13.89 -26.99
C HIS A 685 -12.54 -12.38 -26.73
N SER A 686 -11.45 -11.60 -26.68
CA SER A 686 -11.49 -10.16 -26.40
C SER A 686 -12.13 -9.32 -27.55
N ASP A 687 -12.16 -9.85 -28.76
CA ASP A 687 -12.86 -9.21 -29.89
C ASP A 687 -14.39 -9.09 -29.75
N LYS A 688 -14.96 -9.58 -28.65
CA LYS A 688 -16.41 -9.53 -28.38
C LYS A 688 -16.80 -8.93 -27.01
N LEU A 689 -15.82 -8.53 -26.22
CA LEU A 689 -16.04 -7.91 -24.92
C LEU A 689 -15.04 -6.76 -24.79
N ASP A 690 -15.53 -5.55 -24.55
CA ASP A 690 -14.68 -4.40 -24.20
C ASP A 690 -13.96 -4.70 -22.87
N LEU A 691 -12.85 -5.46 -22.96
CA LEU A 691 -11.92 -5.64 -21.86
C LEU A 691 -10.85 -4.55 -21.95
N PRO A 692 -10.50 -3.88 -20.86
CA PRO A 692 -9.41 -2.89 -20.88
C PRO A 692 -8.09 -3.55 -21.31
N ASP A 693 -7.34 -2.85 -22.16
CA ASP A 693 -6.05 -3.21 -22.77
C ASP A 693 -4.89 -3.49 -21.80
N PHE A 694 -5.12 -4.25 -20.75
CA PHE A 694 -4.10 -4.57 -19.76
C PHE A 694 -3.06 -5.61 -20.26
N LEU A 695 -3.36 -6.32 -21.36
CA LEU A 695 -2.54 -7.43 -21.84
C LEU A 695 -2.02 -7.31 -23.29
N ALA A 696 -2.25 -6.18 -23.98
CA ALA A 696 -1.91 -6.07 -25.39
C ALA A 696 -1.18 -4.76 -25.73
N ALA A 697 0.01 -4.51 -25.22
CA ALA A 697 0.87 -3.46 -25.74
C ALA A 697 2.33 -3.90 -25.73
N GLY A 698 2.73 -4.55 -26.82
CA GLY A 698 4.12 -4.53 -27.26
C GLY A 698 4.43 -3.19 -27.95
N PRO A 699 5.72 -2.72 -27.95
CA PRO A 699 6.08 -1.44 -28.53
C PRO A 699 5.93 -1.45 -30.06
N PRO A 700 5.54 -0.33 -30.70
CA PRO A 700 5.44 -0.24 -32.14
C PRO A 700 6.83 -0.15 -32.78
N GLU A 701 7.10 -0.99 -33.78
CA GLU A 701 8.23 -0.81 -34.67
C GLU A 701 8.02 0.37 -35.64
N PRO A 702 9.05 1.12 -36.01
CA PRO A 702 8.93 2.24 -36.91
C PRO A 702 9.07 1.84 -38.39
N GLY A 703 8.09 2.20 -39.18
CA GLY A 703 8.29 2.47 -40.59
C GLY A 703 7.68 1.53 -41.60
N ALA A 704 6.57 1.93 -42.22
CA ALA A 704 6.45 2.08 -43.66
C ALA A 704 5.01 2.47 -44.04
N ALA A 705 4.89 3.67 -44.58
CA ALA A 705 3.67 4.16 -45.21
C ALA A 705 3.35 3.40 -46.50
N ARG A 706 2.14 2.91 -46.68
CA ARG A 706 1.46 2.87 -47.99
C ARG A 706 -0.05 2.77 -47.87
N GLN A 707 -0.69 3.51 -48.78
CA GLN A 707 -2.07 3.88 -48.93
C GLN A 707 -3.02 2.79 -49.46
N ARG A 708 -4.32 3.02 -49.25
CA ARG A 708 -5.54 2.57 -49.98
C ARG A 708 -6.11 1.21 -49.59
N ALA A 709 -7.38 0.98 -49.50
CA ALA A 709 -8.63 1.54 -50.02
C ALA A 709 -9.81 0.91 -49.26
N VAL A 710 -10.93 1.65 -49.21
CA VAL A 710 -12.26 1.18 -48.77
C VAL A 710 -12.91 0.36 -49.88
N PRO A 711 -13.73 -0.67 -49.62
CA PRO A 711 -15.12 -0.59 -49.98
C PRO A 711 -16.18 -1.24 -49.03
N ARG A 712 -17.32 -0.59 -49.07
CA ARG A 712 -18.70 -0.82 -48.70
C ARG A 712 -19.27 -2.24 -48.50
N ALA A 713 -20.08 -2.26 -47.45
CA ALA A 713 -21.37 -2.90 -47.11
C ALA A 713 -22.04 -3.97 -48.01
N LYS A 714 -22.69 -4.93 -47.30
CA LYS A 714 -23.99 -5.63 -47.50
C LYS A 714 -24.05 -6.75 -46.47
N GLY A 715 -24.99 -7.04 -45.61
CA GLY A 715 -26.45 -6.95 -45.67
C GLY A 715 -27.06 -8.32 -45.41
N PHE A 716 -28.05 -8.50 -44.52
CA PHE A 716 -28.94 -9.65 -44.25
C PHE A 716 -28.35 -10.82 -43.43
N GLY A 717 -29.03 -11.39 -42.45
CA GLY A 717 -30.43 -11.62 -42.18
C GLY A 717 -30.69 -12.35 -40.85
N ALA A 718 -31.91 -12.29 -40.39
CA ALA A 718 -32.44 -12.71 -39.10
C ALA A 718 -32.70 -14.22 -38.96
N ALA A 719 -32.67 -14.76 -37.75
CA ALA A 719 -33.42 -15.91 -37.32
C ALA A 719 -33.68 -15.89 -35.81
N ALA A 720 -34.88 -16.23 -35.43
CA ALA A 720 -35.54 -16.11 -34.13
C ALA A 720 -35.42 -17.36 -33.22
N PRO A 721 -36.07 -17.37 -32.01
CA PRO A 721 -35.49 -17.89 -30.78
C PRO A 721 -36.00 -19.28 -30.33
N GLY A 722 -35.19 -19.94 -29.54
CA GLY A 722 -35.50 -21.19 -28.83
C GLY A 722 -35.81 -20.98 -27.34
N ARG A 723 -36.92 -21.58 -26.90
CA ARG A 723 -37.49 -21.54 -25.55
C ARG A 723 -36.65 -22.29 -24.53
N ALA A 724 -36.44 -21.74 -23.34
CA ALA A 724 -35.93 -22.41 -22.14
C ALA A 724 -37.05 -22.67 -21.13
N ARG A 725 -36.96 -23.84 -20.43
CA ARG A 725 -37.86 -24.29 -19.37
C ARG A 725 -37.36 -23.86 -17.99
N PRO A 726 -38.23 -23.72 -16.97
CA PRO A 726 -37.84 -23.19 -15.65
C PRO A 726 -37.35 -24.28 -14.67
N ALA A 727 -36.45 -23.88 -13.75
CA ALA A 727 -35.93 -24.65 -12.64
C ALA A 727 -36.65 -24.33 -11.32
N PRO A 728 -36.70 -25.27 -10.34
CA PRO A 728 -37.50 -25.15 -9.13
C PRO A 728 -36.79 -24.36 -8.01
N ALA A 729 -37.60 -23.83 -7.06
CA ALA A 729 -37.18 -22.95 -5.97
C ALA A 729 -36.53 -23.70 -4.79
N PRO A 730 -35.64 -23.05 -4.02
CA PRO A 730 -35.08 -23.60 -2.79
C PRO A 730 -35.82 -23.11 -1.54
N VAL A 731 -35.88 -23.99 -0.54
CA VAL A 731 -36.50 -23.81 0.78
C VAL A 731 -35.47 -23.16 1.72
N GLY A 732 -35.91 -22.12 2.47
CA GLY A 732 -35.03 -21.36 3.36
C GLY A 732 -34.97 -21.89 4.79
N TYR A 733 -33.87 -21.55 5.48
CA TYR A 733 -33.78 -21.41 6.94
C TYR A 733 -33.02 -20.16 7.28
N GLY A 734 -33.68 -19.29 8.08
CA GLY A 734 -33.17 -17.97 8.43
C GLY A 734 -32.84 -17.84 9.91
N GLY A 735 -31.94 -16.91 10.22
CA GLY A 735 -31.75 -16.26 11.51
C GLY A 735 -31.39 -14.79 11.23
N PRO A 736 -31.81 -13.79 12.05
CA PRO A 736 -31.83 -12.41 11.63
C PRO A 736 -30.49 -11.70 11.85
N ALA A 737 -30.00 -11.01 10.80
CA ALA A 737 -28.96 -9.98 10.88
C ALA A 737 -29.59 -8.61 11.21
N PRO A 738 -28.87 -7.64 11.82
CA PRO A 738 -29.41 -6.33 12.19
C PRO A 738 -29.79 -5.52 10.95
N ALA A 739 -30.97 -4.92 10.99
CA ALA A 739 -31.59 -4.24 9.87
C ALA A 739 -30.93 -2.87 9.64
N GLY A 740 -30.26 -2.72 8.49
CA GLY A 740 -30.01 -1.40 7.89
C GLY A 740 -31.32 -0.71 7.49
N PRO A 741 -31.33 0.59 7.13
CA PRO A 741 -32.53 1.35 6.79
C PRO A 741 -33.37 0.59 5.75
N GLY A 742 -34.65 0.44 6.02
CA GLY A 742 -35.55 -0.34 5.15
C GLY A 742 -35.63 0.25 3.76
N LEU A 743 -35.83 -0.59 2.72
CA LEU A 743 -35.92 -0.15 1.32
C LEU A 743 -36.85 1.06 1.13
N LEU A 744 -37.97 1.09 1.85
CA LEU A 744 -38.93 2.19 1.78
C LEU A 744 -38.39 3.50 2.37
N ALA A 745 -37.49 3.46 3.35
CA ALA A 745 -36.79 4.63 3.85
C ALA A 745 -35.83 5.21 2.80
N LEU A 746 -35.07 4.36 2.14
CA LEU A 746 -34.16 4.77 1.03
C LEU A 746 -34.92 5.35 -0.16
N ILE A 747 -36.09 4.78 -0.52
CA ILE A 747 -37.00 5.35 -1.53
C ILE A 747 -37.51 6.73 -1.09
N GLY A 748 -37.77 6.91 0.20
CA GLY A 748 -38.18 8.18 0.77
C GLY A 748 -37.10 9.27 0.69
N GLU A 749 -35.85 8.90 0.94
CA GLU A 749 -34.70 9.80 0.78
C GLU A 749 -34.52 10.27 -0.67
N GLU A 750 -34.68 9.38 -1.64
CA GLU A 750 -34.60 9.75 -3.05
C GLU A 750 -35.77 10.62 -3.48
N ALA A 751 -36.98 10.40 -2.94
CA ALA A 751 -38.11 11.28 -3.18
C ALA A 751 -37.86 12.71 -2.65
N GLU A 752 -37.30 12.83 -1.44
CA GLU A 752 -36.95 14.11 -0.83
C GLU A 752 -35.80 14.81 -1.58
N ARG A 753 -34.83 14.08 -2.03
CA ARG A 753 -33.71 14.60 -2.86
C ARG A 753 -34.25 15.25 -4.14
N LEU A 754 -35.16 14.57 -4.88
CA LEU A 754 -35.78 15.15 -6.07
C LEU A 754 -36.68 16.36 -5.75
N ARG A 755 -37.42 16.34 -4.64
CA ARG A 755 -38.30 17.42 -4.23
C ARG A 755 -37.56 18.70 -3.89
N THR A 756 -36.37 18.56 -3.31
CA THR A 756 -35.52 19.70 -2.90
C THR A 756 -34.59 20.17 -4.00
N ALA A 757 -34.38 19.35 -5.04
CA ALA A 757 -33.54 19.69 -6.17
C ALA A 757 -34.12 20.82 -7.02
N ARG A 758 -33.23 21.72 -7.48
CA ARG A 758 -33.57 22.83 -8.38
C ARG A 758 -32.66 22.78 -9.61
N PRO A 759 -32.95 21.88 -10.59
CA PRO A 759 -32.14 21.76 -11.81
C PRO A 759 -32.18 23.06 -12.58
N ALA A 760 -31.01 23.52 -13.05
CA ALA A 760 -30.87 24.78 -13.80
C ALA A 760 -31.44 24.71 -15.24
N GLY A 761 -31.69 23.50 -15.76
CA GLY A 761 -32.22 23.30 -17.10
C GLY A 761 -32.74 21.89 -17.38
N GLU A 762 -33.20 21.66 -18.60
CA GLU A 762 -33.75 20.38 -19.05
C GLU A 762 -32.68 19.25 -19.02
N ARG A 763 -31.46 19.60 -19.39
CA ARG A 763 -30.36 18.64 -19.46
C ARG A 763 -30.04 18.10 -18.06
N GLU A 764 -29.88 18.99 -17.10
CA GLU A 764 -29.58 18.59 -15.70
C GLU A 764 -30.74 17.79 -15.09
N ARG A 765 -31.99 18.15 -15.43
CA ARG A 765 -33.16 17.39 -15.00
C ARG A 765 -33.17 15.96 -15.54
N ALA A 766 -32.80 15.77 -16.81
CA ALA A 766 -32.71 14.46 -17.44
C ALA A 766 -31.55 13.63 -16.81
N GLU A 767 -30.40 14.23 -16.61
CA GLU A 767 -29.25 13.59 -15.96
C GLU A 767 -29.60 13.13 -14.53
N MET A 768 -30.28 13.94 -13.73
CA MET A 768 -30.73 13.58 -12.39
C MET A 768 -31.74 12.42 -12.38
N LEU A 769 -32.63 12.36 -13.37
CA LEU A 769 -33.59 11.24 -13.50
C LEU A 769 -32.90 9.95 -13.95
N ALA A 770 -31.94 10.02 -14.87
CA ALA A 770 -31.12 8.87 -15.30
C ALA A 770 -30.29 8.29 -14.13
N ASP A 771 -29.65 9.18 -13.36
CA ASP A 771 -28.91 8.81 -12.15
C ASP A 771 -29.80 8.12 -11.11
N LEU A 772 -31.00 8.64 -10.90
CA LEU A 772 -32.00 8.02 -10.03
C LEU A 772 -32.39 6.61 -10.53
N GLY A 773 -32.60 6.45 -11.84
CA GLY A 773 -32.90 5.15 -12.43
C GLY A 773 -31.83 4.12 -12.13
N THR A 774 -30.55 4.50 -12.24
CA THR A 774 -29.40 3.67 -11.92
C THR A 774 -29.36 3.29 -10.44
N ARG A 775 -29.60 4.24 -9.52
CA ARG A 775 -29.63 3.99 -8.07
C ARG A 775 -30.77 3.08 -7.68
N LEU A 776 -32.01 3.32 -8.18
CA LEU A 776 -33.16 2.49 -7.89
C LEU A 776 -32.99 1.05 -8.41
N ARG A 777 -32.37 0.88 -9.59
CA ARG A 777 -32.04 -0.44 -10.13
C ARG A 777 -31.06 -1.19 -9.21
N THR A 778 -30.01 -0.51 -8.73
CA THR A 778 -29.05 -1.09 -7.79
C THR A 778 -29.74 -1.51 -6.49
N LEU A 779 -30.62 -0.66 -5.95
CA LEU A 779 -31.41 -0.99 -4.75
C LEU A 779 -32.34 -2.19 -4.94
N LEU A 780 -32.89 -2.37 -6.14
CA LEU A 780 -33.75 -3.51 -6.44
C LEU A 780 -32.98 -4.80 -6.74
N SER A 781 -31.75 -4.70 -7.24
CA SER A 781 -30.90 -5.87 -7.55
C SER A 781 -30.21 -6.46 -6.30
N ASP A 782 -29.83 -5.63 -5.32
CA ASP A 782 -29.12 -6.07 -4.12
C ASP A 782 -29.99 -6.77 -3.06
N ARG A 783 -31.32 -6.73 -3.21
CA ARG A 783 -32.24 -7.31 -2.21
C ARG A 783 -33.17 -8.34 -2.85
N THR A 784 -32.90 -9.60 -2.57
CA THR A 784 -33.77 -10.74 -2.96
C THR A 784 -35.15 -10.74 -2.30
N THR A 785 -35.45 -9.77 -1.41
CA THR A 785 -36.67 -9.67 -0.59
C THR A 785 -37.50 -8.41 -0.86
N VAL A 786 -37.42 -7.81 -2.05
CA VAL A 786 -38.36 -6.72 -2.39
C VAL A 786 -39.74 -7.29 -2.62
N ALA A 787 -40.74 -6.87 -1.82
CA ALA A 787 -42.12 -7.28 -1.99
C ALA A 787 -42.58 -7.03 -3.43
N GLY A 788 -43.17 -8.04 -4.09
CA GLY A 788 -43.66 -7.98 -5.48
C GLY A 788 -44.37 -6.68 -5.84
N PRO A 789 -45.33 -6.18 -5.01
CA PRO A 789 -46.05 -4.94 -5.31
C PRO A 789 -45.20 -3.66 -5.43
N VAL A 790 -44.06 -3.57 -4.73
CA VAL A 790 -43.14 -2.40 -4.85
C VAL A 790 -42.35 -2.50 -6.13
N ARG A 791 -41.87 -3.69 -6.47
CA ARG A 791 -41.14 -3.96 -7.71
C ARG A 791 -42.03 -3.69 -8.93
N ASP A 792 -43.26 -4.20 -8.95
CA ASP A 792 -44.21 -4.05 -10.06
C ASP A 792 -44.56 -2.59 -10.36
N ARG A 793 -44.51 -1.72 -9.34
CA ARG A 793 -44.73 -0.27 -9.49
C ARG A 793 -43.48 0.49 -9.93
N LEU A 794 -42.28 0.02 -9.60
CA LEU A 794 -41.03 0.68 -9.95
C LEU A 794 -40.47 0.26 -11.32
N GLU A 795 -40.70 -0.97 -11.78
CA GLU A 795 -40.17 -1.45 -13.08
C GLU A 795 -40.60 -0.59 -14.28
N PRO A 796 -41.86 -0.17 -14.43
CA PRO A 796 -42.27 0.70 -15.51
C PRO A 796 -41.57 2.08 -15.44
N LEU A 797 -41.42 2.62 -14.25
CA LEU A 797 -40.75 3.89 -14.02
C LEU A 797 -39.26 3.78 -14.39
N LEU A 798 -38.57 2.71 -13.99
CA LEU A 798 -37.16 2.48 -14.31
C LEU A 798 -36.90 2.49 -15.82
N ALA A 799 -37.76 1.85 -16.60
CA ALA A 799 -37.65 1.84 -18.05
C ALA A 799 -37.80 3.24 -18.69
N GLU A 800 -38.53 4.14 -18.03
CA GLU A 800 -38.66 5.54 -18.48
C GLU A 800 -37.48 6.40 -18.03
N LEU A 801 -36.98 6.18 -16.83
CA LEU A 801 -35.80 6.89 -16.30
C LEU A 801 -34.54 6.57 -17.12
N GLU A 802 -34.38 5.34 -17.59
CA GLU A 802 -33.25 4.93 -18.45
C GLU A 802 -33.25 5.62 -19.82
N ARG A 803 -34.42 5.93 -20.36
CA ARG A 803 -34.51 6.70 -21.61
C ARG A 803 -33.98 8.12 -21.45
N CYS A 804 -33.87 8.64 -20.23
CA CYS A 804 -33.31 9.98 -19.98
C CYS A 804 -31.83 10.09 -20.31
N ASP A 805 -31.09 8.97 -20.36
CA ASP A 805 -29.67 8.92 -20.75
C ASP A 805 -29.45 8.62 -22.26
N GLY A 806 -30.51 8.29 -22.98
CA GLY A 806 -30.46 7.90 -24.40
C GLY A 806 -30.71 9.02 -25.42
N PRO A 807 -30.51 8.71 -26.71
CA PRO A 807 -30.79 9.65 -27.79
C PRO A 807 -32.27 10.03 -27.92
N GLU A 808 -33.21 9.24 -27.42
CA GLU A 808 -34.66 9.45 -27.41
C GLU A 808 -35.14 9.99 -26.04
N ARG A 809 -34.34 10.80 -25.38
CA ARG A 809 -34.67 11.34 -24.06
C ARG A 809 -35.91 12.22 -24.11
N PRO A 810 -36.80 12.16 -23.10
CA PRO A 810 -37.90 13.11 -22.96
C PRO A 810 -37.39 14.54 -22.86
N ALA A 811 -38.09 15.47 -23.49
CA ALA A 811 -37.76 16.90 -23.49
C ALA A 811 -38.99 17.75 -23.19
N GLY A 812 -38.81 19.02 -22.80
CA GLY A 812 -39.87 19.96 -22.57
C GLY A 812 -40.90 19.52 -21.52
N ALA A 813 -42.17 19.59 -21.83
CA ALA A 813 -43.28 19.24 -20.92
C ALA A 813 -43.23 17.74 -20.47
N ALA A 814 -42.81 16.82 -21.35
CA ALA A 814 -42.75 15.40 -21.03
C ALA A 814 -41.69 15.10 -19.96
N LEU A 815 -40.56 15.81 -19.97
CA LEU A 815 -39.52 15.66 -18.93
C LEU A 815 -39.97 16.21 -17.57
N VAL A 816 -40.75 17.30 -17.56
CA VAL A 816 -41.34 17.88 -16.35
C VAL A 816 -42.39 16.93 -15.78
N GLU A 817 -43.23 16.37 -16.61
CA GLU A 817 -44.27 15.42 -16.22
C GLU A 817 -43.66 14.12 -15.65
N LEU A 818 -42.57 13.61 -16.28
CA LEU A 818 -41.83 12.45 -15.76
C LEU A 818 -41.22 12.76 -14.38
N TRP A 819 -40.64 13.95 -14.19
CA TRP A 819 -40.12 14.39 -12.92
C TRP A 819 -41.16 14.40 -11.81
N GLU A 820 -42.29 15.06 -12.05
CA GLU A 820 -43.38 15.17 -11.07
C GLU A 820 -44.00 13.80 -10.73
N ARG A 821 -44.18 12.96 -11.74
CA ARG A 821 -44.67 11.58 -11.58
C ARG A 821 -43.71 10.74 -10.74
N THR A 822 -42.41 10.87 -10.98
CA THR A 822 -41.35 10.17 -10.25
C THR A 822 -41.39 10.58 -8.78
N VAL A 823 -41.39 11.87 -8.46
CA VAL A 823 -41.47 12.38 -7.09
C VAL A 823 -42.73 11.88 -6.37
N ARG A 824 -43.87 11.89 -7.07
CA ARG A 824 -45.16 11.42 -6.52
C ARG A 824 -45.10 9.93 -6.19
N LEU A 825 -44.68 9.11 -7.15
CA LEU A 825 -44.63 7.65 -6.98
C LEU A 825 -43.70 7.22 -5.85
N LEU A 826 -42.49 7.80 -5.79
CA LEU A 826 -41.54 7.51 -4.72
C LEU A 826 -42.06 7.96 -3.35
N SER A 827 -42.72 9.11 -3.29
CA SER A 827 -43.35 9.60 -2.03
C SER A 827 -44.50 8.71 -1.57
N GLU A 828 -45.36 8.22 -2.47
CA GLU A 828 -46.42 7.28 -2.16
C GLU A 828 -45.90 5.94 -1.65
N LEU A 829 -44.81 5.41 -2.24
CA LEU A 829 -44.17 4.18 -1.81
C LEU A 829 -43.53 4.33 -0.40
N ALA A 830 -42.92 5.47 -0.13
CA ALA A 830 -42.33 5.79 1.17
C ALA A 830 -43.40 5.93 2.28
N GLN A 831 -44.57 6.54 2.00
CA GLN A 831 -45.66 6.75 2.95
C GLN A 831 -46.42 5.46 3.31
N GLY A 832 -46.26 4.39 2.54
CA GLY A 832 -46.81 3.07 2.88
C GLY A 832 -46.11 2.37 4.06
N ALA A 833 -45.04 2.95 4.63
CA ALA A 833 -44.40 2.53 5.88
C ALA A 833 -44.87 3.47 7.01
N GLY A 834 -45.60 2.96 7.99
CA GLY A 834 -46.07 3.72 9.16
C GLY A 834 -44.90 4.41 9.94
N PRO A 835 -45.19 5.40 10.77
CA PRO A 835 -44.19 6.31 11.34
C PRO A 835 -43.29 5.61 12.36
N ALA A 836 -41.95 5.82 12.19
CA ALA A 836 -40.97 5.56 13.23
C ALA A 836 -40.91 6.70 14.23
N PRO A 837 -40.63 6.48 15.55
CA PRO A 837 -40.64 7.53 16.58
C PRO A 837 -39.47 8.50 16.38
N GLU A 838 -39.79 9.78 16.56
CA GLU A 838 -38.83 10.88 16.51
C GLU A 838 -37.83 10.84 17.68
N PRO A 839 -36.57 11.20 17.47
CA PRO A 839 -35.73 11.70 18.55
C PRO A 839 -35.80 13.22 18.62
N GLU A 840 -36.04 13.70 19.81
CA GLU A 840 -36.09 15.12 20.17
C GLU A 840 -34.76 15.84 19.93
N GLY A 841 -34.81 17.05 19.35
CA GLY A 841 -33.68 17.91 19.06
C GLY A 841 -33.19 18.74 20.26
N PRO A 842 -32.09 19.50 20.07
CA PRO A 842 -32.18 20.93 20.32
C PRO A 842 -31.54 21.88 19.32
N ARG A 843 -32.26 22.89 19.01
CA ARG A 843 -32.08 24.35 18.83
C ARG A 843 -30.74 24.95 18.39
N GLU A 844 -30.87 25.72 17.30
CA GLU A 844 -30.37 27.06 16.99
C GLU A 844 -28.89 27.44 17.13
N GLY A 845 -28.31 27.89 15.99
CA GLY A 845 -27.10 28.67 15.93
C GLY A 845 -26.73 28.96 14.47
N GLY A 846 -27.10 30.17 13.98
CA GLY A 846 -26.80 30.59 12.60
C GLY A 846 -25.31 30.87 12.41
N GLY A 847 -24.75 30.30 11.37
CA GLY A 847 -23.41 30.56 10.86
C GLY A 847 -23.40 30.66 9.31
N PRO A 848 -22.38 31.28 8.69
CA PRO A 848 -22.44 31.74 7.32
C PRO A 848 -22.46 30.58 6.31
N ARG A 849 -23.18 30.78 5.21
CA ARG A 849 -23.38 29.83 4.12
C ARG A 849 -22.05 29.45 3.47
N ARG A 850 -21.71 28.16 3.53
CA ARG A 850 -20.56 27.57 2.84
C ARG A 850 -20.80 27.40 1.34
N PRO A 851 -19.78 27.57 0.46
CA PRO A 851 -19.90 27.37 -0.98
C PRO A 851 -20.32 25.94 -1.34
N PHE A 852 -20.99 25.76 -2.48
CA PHE A 852 -21.66 24.51 -2.88
C PHE A 852 -20.73 23.30 -3.04
N TRP A 853 -19.45 23.51 -3.36
CA TRP A 853 -18.42 22.43 -3.47
C TRP A 853 -17.98 21.83 -2.12
N LYS A 854 -18.46 22.36 -1.00
CA LYS A 854 -18.26 21.79 0.35
C LYS A 854 -19.43 20.90 0.81
N ARG A 855 -20.34 20.56 -0.10
CA ARG A 855 -21.46 19.65 0.14
C ARG A 855 -21.30 18.42 -0.76
N GLY A 856 -20.68 17.37 -0.25
CA GLY A 856 -20.60 16.08 -0.90
C GLY A 856 -19.87 15.12 -0.04
#